data_c68b46b5228243795d474cc18c347740
#
_entry.id   c68b46b5228243795d474cc18c347740
#
_cell.length_a   1.000
_cell.length_b   1.000
_cell.length_c   1.000
_cell.angle_alpha   90.00
_cell.angle_beta   90.00
_cell.angle_gamma   90.00
#
_symmetry.space_group_name_H-M   'P 1'
#
loop_
_entity.id
_entity.type
_entity.pdbx_description
1 polymer ?
#
loop_
_entity_poly.entity_id
_entity_poly.type
_entity_poly.pdbx_seq_one_letter_code
_entity_poly.pdbx_strand_id
1 'polypeptide(L)'
;MKYLKENEIEQIIVDYILKEKNNYAILLDGDWGSGKTFFIKNKIIPKIYDETKKKSIYISLYGINDIKEIDRQIYFEIIEKIAPENNKINFIKKCGNVCITGYKVVNKAIFKNKFPMVNSEDITSIISLFSNIKNYILIFDDLERCNIQPNIVLGYINRFVEHKNCKCIIVANQKEISMANILDNIEMKYLVALDKRIKFQDKKKDILSQSFGIKNEKNDVIEASDLRNRIEEIFNENIQYEQIKEKLIGNTIYYKPNLDDVLKNIIENDIEEKKIKNFIFKHSKEIIRVLEDERHINIRTLRIAIDKFAKIMNIVKYIRIDDNELLKEISYNMLMYTVISTVKNKTGQKEQYWEKFSEYSDIYVGRKRIVAFKFIDGLVNNGALNKENVENVINDYIENLKMEGNNLNDPLNKLREYWELEDEVLINNIKELVDKLEKNEYKLEQYPNIVALFIKITNIGFDKSYLEKISKLMKNNIKVTEIKHSKFDEFGVSIHSEAESVEYNSIMQPIRKLLEMQSGKNREEEINDIFFTGDGWGERFCNYCENEKNRALTEKKFAKLLDIDRILMVINESNVKDISYFRRQLNSIYNFSNIYEYYKDDIENLNKLKKGLQKFKLDKYGKTKAANIRWLIGDIENILKKLRI
;
A
#
# COMPACT_ATOMS: atom_id res chain seq x y z
N MET A 1 26.18 10.17 11.18
CA MET A 1 27.32 9.64 10.43
C MET A 1 27.32 10.25 9.04
N LYS A 2 28.46 10.74 8.54
CA LYS A 2 28.57 11.23 7.16
C LYS A 2 28.78 10.00 6.27
N TYR A 3 27.84 9.72 5.36
CA TYR A 3 28.02 8.63 4.41
C TYR A 3 29.13 8.94 3.42
N LEU A 4 29.94 7.93 3.09
CA LEU A 4 31.00 8.03 2.08
C LEU A 4 30.38 8.14 0.68
N LYS A 5 31.00 8.92 -0.17
CA LYS A 5 30.63 8.97 -1.61
C LYS A 5 31.19 7.72 -2.32
N GLU A 6 30.58 7.35 -3.45
CA GLU A 6 31.00 6.17 -4.21
C GLU A 6 32.49 6.19 -4.58
N ASN A 7 33.00 7.32 -5.03
CA ASN A 7 34.44 7.49 -5.35
C ASN A 7 35.37 7.33 -4.12
N GLU A 8 34.91 7.73 -2.93
CA GLU A 8 35.67 7.50 -1.69
C GLU A 8 35.68 6.00 -1.34
N ILE A 9 34.58 5.31 -1.54
CA ILE A 9 34.49 3.85 -1.34
C ILE A 9 35.40 3.13 -2.34
N GLU A 10 35.38 3.52 -3.62
CA GLU A 10 36.29 2.99 -4.64
C GLU A 10 37.75 3.11 -4.21
N GLN A 11 38.15 4.28 -3.76
CA GLN A 11 39.55 4.53 -3.34
C GLN A 11 39.92 3.67 -2.12
N ILE A 12 39.07 3.59 -1.10
CA ILE A 12 39.33 2.76 0.09
C ILE A 12 39.52 1.29 -0.32
N ILE A 13 38.74 0.79 -1.25
CA ILE A 13 38.83 -0.62 -1.72
C ILE A 13 40.13 -0.82 -2.50
N VAL A 14 40.54 0.12 -3.37
CA VAL A 14 41.80 0.05 -4.12
C VAL A 14 43.02 0.13 -3.17
N ASP A 15 42.98 1.06 -2.23
CA ASP A 15 44.08 1.20 -1.22
C ASP A 15 44.23 -0.09 -0.38
N TYR A 16 43.11 -0.74 -0.03
CA TYR A 16 43.12 -2.03 0.65
C TYR A 16 43.80 -3.12 -0.20
N ILE A 17 43.52 -3.17 -1.50
CA ILE A 17 44.09 -4.19 -2.39
C ILE A 17 45.59 -3.97 -2.63
N LEU A 18 46.02 -2.72 -2.70
CA LEU A 18 47.44 -2.36 -2.89
C LEU A 18 48.30 -2.64 -1.65
N LYS A 19 47.70 -2.61 -0.46
CA LYS A 19 48.43 -2.92 0.79
C LYS A 19 48.64 -4.41 0.95
N GLU A 20 49.82 -4.93 0.64
CA GLU A 20 50.14 -6.35 0.66
C GLU A 20 50.01 -7.03 2.04
N LYS A 21 50.32 -6.32 3.12
CA LYS A 21 50.39 -6.86 4.48
C LYS A 21 49.07 -6.96 5.24
N ASN A 22 47.94 -6.65 4.62
CA ASN A 22 46.65 -6.65 5.29
C ASN A 22 46.00 -8.06 5.22
N ASN A 23 45.89 -8.71 6.37
CA ASN A 23 45.29 -10.04 6.52
C ASN A 23 43.85 -9.94 7.06
N TYR A 24 43.01 -9.15 6.42
CA TYR A 24 41.60 -9.02 6.72
C TYR A 24 40.79 -8.82 5.44
N ALA A 25 39.47 -9.00 5.53
CA ALA A 25 38.54 -8.72 4.46
C ALA A 25 37.85 -7.36 4.64
N ILE A 26 37.37 -6.76 3.56
CA ILE A 26 36.44 -5.62 3.60
C ILE A 26 35.03 -6.16 3.54
N LEU A 27 34.12 -5.61 4.37
CA LEU A 27 32.69 -5.81 4.28
C LEU A 27 32.02 -4.57 3.67
N LEU A 28 31.38 -4.72 2.51
CA LEU A 28 30.52 -3.73 1.91
C LEU A 28 29.08 -4.01 2.37
N ASP A 29 28.63 -3.28 3.39
CA ASP A 29 27.30 -3.36 3.96
C ASP A 29 26.34 -2.38 3.27
N GLY A 30 25.07 -2.66 3.27
CA GLY A 30 24.03 -1.74 2.79
C GLY A 30 22.68 -2.41 2.67
N ASP A 31 21.64 -1.59 2.63
CA ASP A 31 20.26 -2.05 2.61
C ASP A 31 19.91 -2.87 1.36
N TRP A 32 18.86 -3.65 1.46
CA TRP A 32 18.41 -4.51 0.37
C TRP A 32 17.89 -3.69 -0.81
N GLY A 33 18.35 -4.04 -2.03
CA GLY A 33 17.99 -3.29 -3.24
C GLY A 33 18.73 -1.95 -3.41
N SER A 34 19.74 -1.65 -2.58
CA SER A 34 20.56 -0.44 -2.72
C SER A 34 21.53 -0.46 -3.91
N GLY A 35 21.65 -1.59 -4.63
CA GLY A 35 22.50 -1.69 -5.81
C GLY A 35 23.95 -2.09 -5.54
N LYS A 36 24.28 -2.66 -4.39
CA LYS A 36 25.64 -3.14 -4.04
C LYS A 36 26.26 -4.01 -5.14
N THR A 37 25.52 -5.02 -5.60
CA THR A 37 25.97 -5.91 -6.68
C THR A 37 26.28 -5.15 -7.97
N PHE A 38 25.44 -4.18 -8.33
CA PHE A 38 25.66 -3.33 -9.51
C PHE A 38 26.93 -2.48 -9.34
N PHE A 39 27.11 -1.87 -8.19
CA PHE A 39 28.28 -1.08 -7.85
C PHE A 39 29.55 -1.91 -7.93
N ILE A 40 29.55 -3.11 -7.34
CA ILE A 40 30.68 -4.04 -7.41
C ILE A 40 31.02 -4.41 -8.86
N LYS A 41 30.01 -4.87 -9.64
CA LYS A 41 30.25 -5.37 -11.00
C LYS A 41 30.67 -4.29 -11.99
N ASN A 42 30.03 -3.12 -11.91
CA ASN A 42 30.18 -2.08 -12.94
C ASN A 42 31.16 -0.97 -12.57
N LYS A 43 31.50 -0.80 -11.29
CA LYS A 43 32.45 0.24 -10.85
C LYS A 43 33.69 -0.37 -10.17
N ILE A 44 33.52 -1.20 -9.16
CA ILE A 44 34.62 -1.72 -8.36
C ILE A 44 35.51 -2.69 -9.15
N ILE A 45 34.94 -3.70 -9.80
CA ILE A 45 35.72 -4.70 -10.56
C ILE A 45 36.52 -4.05 -11.68
N PRO A 46 35.98 -3.19 -12.55
CA PRO A 46 36.76 -2.45 -13.53
C PRO A 46 37.87 -1.61 -12.93
N LYS A 47 37.53 -0.84 -11.88
CA LYS A 47 38.48 0.03 -11.17
C LYS A 47 39.67 -0.74 -10.58
N ILE A 48 39.39 -1.88 -9.94
CA ILE A 48 40.45 -2.80 -9.45
C ILE A 48 41.37 -3.22 -10.58
N TYR A 49 40.78 -3.66 -11.72
CA TYR A 49 41.61 -4.11 -12.85
C TYR A 49 42.46 -2.98 -13.43
N ASP A 50 41.90 -1.79 -13.59
CA ASP A 50 42.62 -0.64 -14.17
C ASP A 50 43.78 -0.21 -13.32
N GLU A 51 43.64 -0.13 -11.99
CA GLU A 51 44.67 0.37 -11.09
C GLU A 51 45.63 -0.71 -10.60
N THR A 52 45.21 -1.97 -10.46
CA THR A 52 46.06 -3.02 -9.87
C THR A 52 46.47 -4.11 -10.84
N LYS A 53 45.84 -4.16 -12.04
CA LYS A 53 45.95 -5.27 -13.03
C LYS A 53 45.56 -6.65 -12.47
N LYS A 54 45.02 -6.72 -11.27
CA LYS A 54 44.53 -7.98 -10.68
C LYS A 54 43.13 -8.29 -11.20
N LYS A 55 42.86 -9.55 -11.49
CA LYS A 55 41.53 -10.03 -11.88
C LYS A 55 40.70 -10.31 -10.65
N SER A 56 39.42 -9.96 -10.69
CA SER A 56 38.45 -10.25 -9.62
C SER A 56 37.66 -11.53 -9.93
N ILE A 57 37.41 -12.37 -8.93
CA ILE A 57 36.55 -13.53 -8.98
C ILE A 57 35.29 -13.19 -8.17
N TYR A 58 34.15 -13.16 -8.85
CA TYR A 58 32.86 -12.81 -8.24
C TYR A 58 32.07 -14.10 -7.97
N ILE A 59 31.67 -14.29 -6.71
CA ILE A 59 30.94 -15.45 -6.23
C ILE A 59 29.64 -14.97 -5.60
N SER A 60 28.47 -15.40 -6.13
CA SER A 60 27.20 -15.18 -5.47
C SER A 60 26.92 -16.33 -4.51
N LEU A 61 26.67 -15.99 -3.25
CA LEU A 61 26.32 -16.95 -2.22
C LEU A 61 24.83 -17.25 -2.16
N TYR A 62 24.02 -16.61 -3.03
CA TYR A 62 22.57 -16.77 -3.08
C TYR A 62 22.15 -18.24 -3.25
N GLY A 63 21.41 -18.75 -2.28
CA GLY A 63 20.82 -20.09 -2.34
C GLY A 63 21.81 -21.26 -2.22
N ILE A 64 23.09 -20.98 -1.89
CA ILE A 64 24.09 -22.03 -1.69
C ILE A 64 23.82 -22.81 -0.40
N ASN A 65 23.84 -24.15 -0.49
CA ASN A 65 23.56 -25.05 0.62
C ASN A 65 24.81 -25.80 1.15
N ASP A 66 25.89 -25.82 0.39
CA ASP A 66 27.12 -26.54 0.76
C ASP A 66 28.37 -25.71 0.38
N ILE A 67 29.33 -25.66 1.28
CA ILE A 67 30.66 -25.04 1.05
C ILE A 67 31.33 -25.53 -0.24
N LYS A 68 31.09 -26.77 -0.61
CA LYS A 68 31.61 -27.34 -1.87
C LYS A 68 31.07 -26.65 -3.12
N GLU A 69 29.91 -26.05 -3.04
CA GLU A 69 29.37 -25.27 -4.17
C GLU A 69 30.15 -23.98 -4.34
N ILE A 70 30.61 -23.36 -3.24
CA ILE A 70 31.46 -22.17 -3.28
C ILE A 70 32.80 -22.52 -3.94
N ASP A 71 33.42 -23.68 -3.55
CA ASP A 71 34.65 -24.17 -4.17
C ASP A 71 34.47 -24.35 -5.68
N ARG A 72 33.34 -24.93 -6.11
CA ARG A 72 33.03 -25.11 -7.56
C ARG A 72 32.92 -23.81 -8.30
N GLN A 73 32.20 -22.82 -7.72
CA GLN A 73 32.05 -21.50 -8.36
C GLN A 73 33.39 -20.78 -8.50
N ILE A 74 34.22 -20.77 -7.45
CA ILE A 74 35.58 -20.21 -7.51
C ILE A 74 36.37 -20.88 -8.65
N TYR A 75 36.29 -22.16 -8.74
CA TYR A 75 37.02 -22.97 -9.73
C TYR A 75 36.53 -22.60 -11.16
N PHE A 76 35.23 -22.62 -11.40
CA PHE A 76 34.69 -22.25 -12.72
C PHE A 76 35.06 -20.84 -13.14
N GLU A 77 34.97 -19.86 -12.24
CA GLU A 77 35.35 -18.48 -12.49
C GLU A 77 36.84 -18.34 -12.85
N ILE A 78 37.71 -19.07 -12.17
CA ILE A 78 39.15 -19.07 -12.48
C ILE A 78 39.39 -19.64 -13.88
N ILE A 79 38.79 -20.80 -14.18
CA ILE A 79 38.93 -21.46 -15.50
C ILE A 79 38.42 -20.53 -16.61
N GLU A 80 37.29 -19.89 -16.41
CA GLU A 80 36.72 -19.00 -17.42
C GLU A 80 37.63 -17.78 -17.73
N LYS A 81 38.36 -17.30 -16.74
CA LYS A 81 39.30 -16.16 -16.88
C LYS A 81 40.66 -16.54 -17.47
N ILE A 82 41.01 -17.85 -17.43
CA ILE A 82 42.28 -18.36 -17.97
C ILE A 82 42.06 -18.96 -19.36
N ALA A 83 40.83 -19.39 -19.70
CA ALA A 83 40.53 -20.01 -20.97
C ALA A 83 40.85 -19.09 -22.14
N PRO A 84 41.62 -19.57 -23.15
CA PRO A 84 41.95 -18.77 -24.34
C PRO A 84 40.69 -18.50 -25.17
N GLU A 85 40.53 -17.26 -25.64
CA GLU A 85 39.32 -16.79 -26.34
C GLU A 85 38.98 -17.65 -27.59
N ASN A 86 39.99 -18.14 -28.30
CA ASN A 86 39.80 -18.91 -29.52
C ASN A 86 39.35 -20.35 -29.29
N ASN A 87 39.38 -20.89 -28.06
CA ASN A 87 39.01 -22.30 -27.74
C ASN A 87 38.27 -22.44 -26.40
N LYS A 88 37.60 -21.38 -25.97
CA LYS A 88 36.97 -21.27 -24.64
C LYS A 88 36.04 -22.45 -24.33
N ILE A 89 35.18 -22.84 -25.27
CA ILE A 89 34.21 -23.93 -25.11
C ILE A 89 34.88 -25.29 -24.93
N ASN A 90 35.89 -25.59 -25.73
CA ASN A 90 36.61 -26.88 -25.66
C ASN A 90 37.49 -26.94 -24.40
N PHE A 91 38.09 -25.83 -24.01
CA PHE A 91 38.87 -25.72 -22.77
C PHE A 91 37.97 -25.94 -21.54
N ILE A 92 36.81 -25.26 -21.48
CA ILE A 92 35.83 -25.39 -20.39
C ILE A 92 35.25 -26.82 -20.35
N LYS A 93 34.95 -27.45 -21.50
CA LYS A 93 34.48 -28.85 -21.55
C LYS A 93 35.56 -29.82 -21.06
N LYS A 94 36.81 -29.63 -21.45
CA LYS A 94 37.94 -30.43 -21.02
C LYS A 94 38.19 -30.33 -19.51
N CYS A 95 38.16 -29.12 -18.99
CA CYS A 95 38.24 -28.84 -17.56
C CYS A 95 36.99 -29.30 -16.80
N GLY A 96 35.78 -29.21 -17.40
CA GLY A 96 34.52 -29.63 -16.80
C GLY A 96 34.46 -31.12 -16.52
N ASN A 97 34.96 -31.97 -17.44
CA ASN A 97 35.07 -33.40 -17.19
C ASN A 97 36.09 -33.77 -16.12
N VAL A 98 37.18 -32.99 -16.01
CA VAL A 98 38.16 -33.09 -14.93
C VAL A 98 37.58 -32.61 -13.61
N CYS A 99 36.67 -31.60 -13.63
CA CYS A 99 36.01 -31.07 -12.44
C CYS A 99 35.09 -32.07 -11.74
N ILE A 100 34.33 -32.88 -12.49
CA ILE A 100 33.45 -33.89 -11.88
C ILE A 100 34.23 -35.01 -11.24
N THR A 101 35.36 -35.42 -11.86
CA THR A 101 36.27 -36.43 -11.31
C THR A 101 37.34 -35.83 -10.39
N GLY A 102 37.90 -34.69 -10.77
CA GLY A 102 38.98 -34.02 -10.04
C GLY A 102 38.55 -33.38 -8.72
N TYR A 103 37.27 -32.95 -8.59
CA TYR A 103 36.75 -32.46 -7.31
C TYR A 103 36.82 -33.52 -6.19
N LYS A 104 36.53 -34.76 -6.52
CA LYS A 104 36.73 -35.88 -5.59
C LYS A 104 38.22 -36.13 -5.30
N VAL A 105 39.10 -35.84 -6.26
CA VAL A 105 40.54 -36.06 -6.17
C VAL A 105 41.23 -34.88 -5.47
N VAL A 106 40.91 -33.64 -5.79
CA VAL A 106 41.53 -32.42 -5.19
C VAL A 106 41.18 -32.29 -3.70
N ASN A 107 39.93 -32.55 -3.29
CA ASN A 107 39.57 -32.59 -1.87
C ASN A 107 40.29 -33.73 -1.12
N LYS A 108 40.52 -34.87 -1.78
CA LYS A 108 41.30 -35.99 -1.21
C LYS A 108 42.81 -35.74 -1.20
N ALA A 109 43.31 -34.97 -2.18
CA ALA A 109 44.72 -34.65 -2.33
C ALA A 109 45.18 -33.49 -1.42
N ILE A 110 44.33 -32.51 -1.16
CA ILE A 110 44.59 -31.42 -0.20
C ILE A 110 44.60 -31.96 1.24
N PHE A 111 43.89 -33.07 1.52
CA PHE A 111 43.75 -33.66 2.84
C PHE A 111 44.44 -35.01 3.06
N LYS A 112 44.86 -35.73 2.00
CA LYS A 112 45.63 -37.00 2.10
C LYS A 112 46.50 -37.23 0.86
N ASN A 113 47.80 -37.28 1.03
CA ASN A 113 48.83 -37.44 0.04
C ASN A 113 48.76 -38.73 -0.85
N LYS A 114 47.60 -39.06 -1.46
CA LYS A 114 47.49 -40.21 -2.39
C LYS A 114 46.53 -39.91 -3.53
N PHE A 115 47.07 -39.90 -4.76
CA PHE A 115 46.35 -39.68 -6.01
C PHE A 115 45.97 -41.00 -6.69
N PRO A 116 44.76 -41.19 -7.26
CA PRO A 116 44.52 -42.15 -8.32
C PRO A 116 44.37 -41.44 -9.68
N MET A 117 45.12 -41.94 -10.62
CA MET A 117 45.12 -41.77 -12.08
C MET A 117 44.21 -40.67 -12.70
N VAL A 118 44.75 -39.50 -12.85
CA VAL A 118 44.40 -38.46 -13.82
C VAL A 118 45.72 -38.04 -14.46
N ASN A 119 45.75 -37.69 -15.75
CA ASN A 119 46.98 -37.30 -16.44
C ASN A 119 47.74 -36.21 -15.67
N SER A 120 49.02 -36.42 -15.47
CA SER A 120 49.90 -35.58 -14.64
C SER A 120 49.89 -34.08 -15.04
N GLU A 121 49.66 -33.77 -16.31
CA GLU A 121 49.60 -32.40 -16.83
C GLU A 121 48.32 -31.63 -16.43
N ASP A 122 47.16 -32.32 -16.33
CA ASP A 122 45.89 -31.72 -15.93
C ASP A 122 45.87 -31.42 -14.42
N ILE A 123 46.49 -32.26 -13.62
CA ILE A 123 46.59 -32.09 -12.15
C ILE A 123 47.54 -30.95 -11.80
N THR A 124 48.69 -30.87 -12.49
CA THR A 124 49.65 -29.79 -12.26
C THR A 124 49.08 -28.42 -12.64
N SER A 125 48.26 -28.34 -13.70
CA SER A 125 47.59 -27.10 -14.07
C SER A 125 46.53 -26.70 -13.06
N ILE A 126 45.75 -27.62 -12.49
CA ILE A 126 44.74 -27.34 -11.46
C ILE A 126 45.41 -26.91 -10.15
N ILE A 127 46.47 -27.61 -9.71
CA ILE A 127 47.21 -27.25 -8.49
C ILE A 127 47.91 -25.89 -8.66
N SER A 128 48.43 -25.60 -9.84
CA SER A 128 49.06 -24.30 -10.15
C SER A 128 48.03 -23.15 -10.12
N LEU A 129 46.76 -23.41 -10.51
CA LEU A 129 45.66 -22.42 -10.43
C LEU A 129 45.34 -22.04 -8.98
N PHE A 130 45.26 -23.03 -8.09
CA PHE A 130 45.00 -22.76 -6.66
C PHE A 130 46.24 -22.19 -5.92
N SER A 131 47.46 -22.51 -6.37
CA SER A 131 48.66 -21.91 -5.80
C SER A 131 48.78 -20.41 -6.13
N ASN A 132 48.21 -19.98 -7.24
CA ASN A 132 48.21 -18.58 -7.68
C ASN A 132 46.94 -17.78 -7.31
N ILE A 133 46.06 -18.34 -6.47
CA ILE A 133 44.79 -17.68 -6.09
C ILE A 133 45.01 -16.34 -5.41
N LYS A 134 46.15 -16.09 -4.77
CA LYS A 134 46.59 -14.82 -4.20
C LYS A 134 46.65 -13.66 -5.22
N ASN A 135 46.74 -13.99 -6.51
CA ASN A 135 46.73 -13.01 -7.58
C ASN A 135 45.36 -12.54 -7.99
N TYR A 136 44.32 -13.13 -7.41
CA TYR A 136 42.93 -12.76 -7.64
C TYR A 136 42.35 -12.05 -6.42
N ILE A 137 41.36 -11.19 -6.67
CA ILE A 137 40.53 -10.60 -5.63
C ILE A 137 39.24 -11.40 -5.56
N LEU A 138 38.95 -11.97 -4.39
CA LEU A 138 37.73 -12.75 -4.18
C LEU A 138 36.62 -11.83 -3.69
N ILE A 139 35.46 -11.86 -4.35
CA ILE A 139 34.30 -11.07 -4.02
C ILE A 139 33.14 -12.02 -3.74
N PHE A 140 32.67 -12.03 -2.49
CA PHE A 140 31.57 -12.87 -2.02
C PHE A 140 30.34 -11.98 -1.83
N ASP A 141 29.28 -12.19 -2.63
CA ASP A 141 28.06 -11.37 -2.62
C ASP A 141 26.86 -12.18 -2.11
N ASP A 142 25.85 -11.50 -1.60
CA ASP A 142 24.59 -12.05 -1.08
C ASP A 142 24.79 -12.98 0.13
N LEU A 143 25.68 -12.67 1.07
CA LEU A 143 25.96 -13.51 2.25
C LEU A 143 24.69 -13.74 3.09
N GLU A 144 23.81 -12.75 3.20
CA GLU A 144 22.53 -12.84 3.92
C GLU A 144 21.51 -13.79 3.28
N ARG A 145 21.78 -14.23 2.03
CA ARG A 145 20.91 -15.15 1.26
C ARG A 145 21.52 -16.54 1.10
N CYS A 146 22.65 -16.78 1.75
CA CYS A 146 23.25 -18.08 1.81
C CYS A 146 22.46 -18.98 2.77
N ASN A 147 22.17 -20.21 2.37
CA ASN A 147 21.50 -21.18 3.25
C ASN A 147 22.46 -21.82 4.28
N ILE A 148 23.75 -21.55 4.17
CA ILE A 148 24.75 -21.97 5.15
C ILE A 148 24.83 -20.89 6.23
N GLN A 149 24.98 -21.31 7.49
CA GLN A 149 25.13 -20.37 8.60
C GLN A 149 26.27 -19.37 8.34
N PRO A 150 26.06 -18.07 8.55
CA PRO A 150 27.03 -17.03 8.21
C PRO A 150 28.39 -17.21 8.88
N ASN A 151 28.46 -17.72 10.11
CA ASN A 151 29.69 -18.02 10.83
C ASN A 151 30.54 -19.10 10.11
N ILE A 152 29.89 -20.10 9.51
CA ILE A 152 30.58 -21.15 8.74
C ILE A 152 31.16 -20.57 7.45
N VAL A 153 30.38 -19.72 6.75
CA VAL A 153 30.83 -19.06 5.51
C VAL A 153 31.99 -18.10 5.80
N LEU A 154 31.88 -17.27 6.85
CA LEU A 154 32.96 -16.39 7.24
C LEU A 154 34.21 -17.14 7.66
N GLY A 155 34.09 -18.26 8.39
CA GLY A 155 35.19 -19.15 8.72
C GLY A 155 35.84 -19.76 7.47
N TYR A 156 35.05 -20.10 6.45
CA TYR A 156 35.56 -20.56 5.16
C TYR A 156 36.32 -19.43 4.43
N ILE A 157 35.78 -18.21 4.35
CA ILE A 157 36.44 -17.05 3.73
C ILE A 157 37.75 -16.71 4.45
N ASN A 158 37.79 -16.81 5.79
CA ASN A 158 38.98 -16.56 6.59
C ASN A 158 40.17 -17.40 6.18
N ARG A 159 39.93 -18.63 5.70
CA ARG A 159 41.00 -19.51 5.21
C ARG A 159 41.74 -18.96 3.98
N PHE A 160 41.01 -18.20 3.11
CA PHE A 160 41.68 -17.52 1.98
C PHE A 160 42.45 -16.31 2.45
N VAL A 161 41.94 -15.56 3.42
CA VAL A 161 42.58 -14.34 3.95
C VAL A 161 43.81 -14.69 4.75
N GLU A 162 43.72 -15.59 5.75
CA GLU A 162 44.83 -15.93 6.65
C GLU A 162 45.87 -16.87 6.02
N HIS A 163 45.44 -17.94 5.32
CA HIS A 163 46.35 -18.97 4.86
C HIS A 163 46.80 -18.80 3.40
N LYS A 164 46.06 -18.06 2.59
CA LYS A 164 46.39 -17.86 1.18
C LYS A 164 46.76 -16.41 0.85
N ASN A 165 46.71 -15.53 1.81
CA ASN A 165 46.96 -14.08 1.64
C ASN A 165 46.15 -13.46 0.50
N CYS A 166 44.90 -13.95 0.31
CA CYS A 166 43.99 -13.42 -0.69
C CYS A 166 43.30 -12.17 -0.18
N LYS A 167 43.12 -11.19 -1.06
CA LYS A 167 42.24 -10.05 -0.78
C LYS A 167 40.79 -10.45 -1.00
N CYS A 168 39.96 -10.25 0.02
CA CYS A 168 38.55 -10.62 -0.01
C CYS A 168 37.65 -9.41 0.24
N ILE A 169 36.61 -9.28 -0.56
CA ILE A 169 35.51 -8.33 -0.36
C ILE A 169 34.25 -9.13 -0.12
N ILE A 170 33.56 -8.87 0.97
CA ILE A 170 32.28 -9.47 1.32
C ILE A 170 31.21 -8.41 1.13
N VAL A 171 30.14 -8.77 0.43
CA VAL A 171 29.01 -7.87 0.16
C VAL A 171 27.77 -8.47 0.84
N ALA A 172 27.15 -7.70 1.72
CA ALA A 172 26.03 -8.22 2.51
C ALA A 172 25.10 -7.10 2.99
N ASN A 173 23.95 -7.52 3.52
CA ASN A 173 23.11 -6.72 4.39
C ASN A 173 23.22 -7.30 5.81
N GLN A 174 23.99 -6.61 6.67
CA GLN A 174 24.23 -7.11 8.04
C GLN A 174 22.96 -7.18 8.87
N LYS A 175 21.99 -6.29 8.64
CA LYS A 175 20.71 -6.30 9.36
C LYS A 175 19.95 -7.62 9.11
N GLU A 176 19.94 -8.08 7.86
CA GLU A 176 19.27 -9.34 7.49
C GLU A 176 20.01 -10.57 8.03
N ILE A 177 21.35 -10.54 8.07
CA ILE A 177 22.15 -11.61 8.69
C ILE A 177 21.77 -11.76 10.18
N SER A 178 21.64 -10.64 10.90
CA SER A 178 21.22 -10.64 12.30
C SER A 178 19.80 -11.18 12.46
N MET A 179 18.87 -10.79 11.59
CA MET A 179 17.47 -11.27 11.62
C MET A 179 17.36 -12.77 11.31
N ALA A 180 18.10 -13.29 10.33
CA ALA A 180 18.07 -14.71 9.99
C ALA A 180 18.48 -15.58 11.21
N ASN A 181 19.45 -15.12 11.97
CA ASN A 181 19.88 -15.79 13.21
C ASN A 181 18.81 -15.72 14.33
N ILE A 182 17.96 -14.68 14.34
CA ILE A 182 16.84 -14.57 15.29
C ILE A 182 15.75 -15.59 14.96
N LEU A 183 15.52 -15.88 13.69
CA LEU A 183 14.51 -16.83 13.24
C LEU A 183 14.87 -18.30 13.48
N ASP A 184 16.16 -18.63 13.67
CA ASP A 184 16.60 -19.96 14.05
C ASP A 184 16.02 -20.34 15.42
N ASN A 185 15.33 -21.51 15.50
CA ASN A 185 14.65 -22.01 16.71
C ASN A 185 13.63 -21.00 17.30
N ILE A 186 12.89 -20.30 16.45
CA ILE A 186 11.99 -19.21 16.88
C ILE A 186 10.95 -19.66 17.90
N GLU A 187 10.46 -20.90 17.80
CA GLU A 187 9.49 -21.46 18.76
C GLU A 187 10.06 -21.53 20.18
N MET A 188 11.31 -21.97 20.32
CA MET A 188 12.01 -21.99 21.61
C MET A 188 12.24 -20.55 22.15
N LYS A 189 12.58 -19.62 21.25
CA LYS A 189 12.78 -18.22 21.61
C LYS A 189 11.48 -17.56 22.05
N TYR A 190 10.34 -17.88 21.45
CA TYR A 190 9.03 -17.45 21.92
C TYR A 190 8.71 -17.96 23.30
N LEU A 191 8.99 -19.23 23.59
CA LEU A 191 8.79 -19.81 24.94
C LEU A 191 9.60 -19.05 26.01
N VAL A 192 10.85 -18.71 25.71
CA VAL A 192 11.71 -17.93 26.61
C VAL A 192 11.19 -16.49 26.75
N ALA A 193 10.78 -15.85 25.66
CA ALA A 193 10.28 -14.48 25.68
C ALA A 193 8.92 -14.33 26.44
N LEU A 194 8.16 -15.43 26.53
CA LEU A 194 6.91 -15.51 27.29
C LEU A 194 7.11 -15.84 28.79
N ASP A 195 8.33 -16.22 29.19
CA ASP A 195 8.61 -16.58 30.60
C ASP A 195 8.47 -15.34 31.50
N LYS A 196 7.47 -15.36 32.38
CA LYS A 196 7.16 -14.27 33.33
C LYS A 196 8.26 -13.99 34.35
N ARG A 197 9.26 -14.88 34.46
CA ARG A 197 10.42 -14.72 35.37
C ARG A 197 11.48 -13.77 34.79
N ILE A 198 11.46 -13.56 33.48
CA ILE A 198 12.41 -12.68 32.80
C ILE A 198 11.84 -11.25 32.80
N LYS A 199 12.61 -10.31 33.33
CA LYS A 199 12.25 -8.89 33.33
C LYS A 199 12.84 -8.21 32.10
N PHE A 200 11.98 -7.66 31.24
CA PHE A 200 12.38 -6.87 30.07
C PHE A 200 12.36 -5.37 30.41
N GLN A 201 13.25 -4.61 29.80
CA GLN A 201 13.21 -3.15 29.93
C GLN A 201 12.12 -2.59 29.01
N ASP A 202 11.07 -2.01 29.58
CA ASP A 202 10.03 -1.30 28.83
C ASP A 202 10.63 -0.05 28.18
N LYS A 203 11.06 -0.16 26.93
CA LYS A 203 11.63 0.96 26.13
C LYS A 203 10.60 2.01 25.68
N LYS A 204 9.30 1.80 25.96
CA LYS A 204 8.23 2.74 25.68
C LYS A 204 7.35 2.96 26.92
N LYS A 205 7.86 3.72 27.87
CA LYS A 205 6.95 4.57 28.66
C LYS A 205 6.82 5.87 27.89
N ASP A 206 5.69 6.03 27.20
CA ASP A 206 5.32 7.28 26.56
C ASP A 206 5.43 8.43 27.58
N ILE A 207 6.27 9.41 27.25
CA ILE A 207 6.43 10.65 28.01
C ILE A 207 5.07 11.38 28.15
N LEU A 208 4.11 11.08 27.28
CA LEU A 208 2.75 11.63 27.26
C LEU A 208 1.80 10.99 28.32
N SER A 209 2.00 9.72 28.69
CA SER A 209 1.12 9.07 29.70
C SER A 209 1.42 9.48 31.13
N GLN A 210 2.60 10.02 31.42
CA GLN A 210 2.94 10.56 32.74
C GLN A 210 2.27 11.90 33.04
N SER A 211 1.82 12.65 32.03
CA SER A 211 1.17 13.96 32.24
C SER A 211 -0.34 13.87 32.51
N PHE A 212 -1.01 12.75 32.27
CA PHE A 212 -2.47 12.63 32.41
C PHE A 212 -2.99 11.65 33.45
N GLY A 213 -2.14 11.06 34.29
CA GLY A 213 -2.59 10.31 35.49
C GLY A 213 -3.53 9.11 35.21
N ILE A 214 -3.57 8.56 34.02
CA ILE A 214 -4.44 7.43 33.67
C ILE A 214 -3.76 6.13 34.12
N LYS A 215 -4.27 5.52 35.15
CA LYS A 215 -3.92 4.14 35.54
C LYS A 215 -4.54 3.18 34.55
N ASN A 216 -3.78 2.75 33.56
CA ASN A 216 -4.18 1.63 32.73
C ASN A 216 -4.06 0.34 33.55
N GLU A 217 -5.19 -0.36 33.75
CA GLU A 217 -5.21 -1.73 34.21
C GLU A 217 -4.34 -2.59 33.29
N LYS A 218 -3.42 -3.35 33.87
CA LYS A 218 -2.53 -4.26 33.15
C LYS A 218 -3.37 -5.35 32.47
N ASN A 219 -3.68 -5.21 31.22
CA ASN A 219 -4.06 -6.35 30.40
C ASN A 219 -2.81 -7.23 30.21
N ASP A 220 -2.88 -8.47 30.68
CA ASP A 220 -1.83 -9.50 30.56
C ASP A 220 -1.61 -9.98 29.11
N VAL A 221 -2.13 -9.27 28.10
CA VAL A 221 -2.01 -9.58 26.67
C VAL A 221 -0.74 -8.91 26.15
N ILE A 222 0.25 -9.72 25.80
CA ILE A 222 1.49 -9.25 25.17
C ILE A 222 1.22 -9.12 23.66
N GLU A 223 1.41 -7.94 23.11
CA GLU A 223 1.32 -7.72 21.67
C GLU A 223 2.46 -8.42 20.92
N ALA A 224 2.19 -8.83 19.65
CA ALA A 224 3.19 -9.52 18.84
C ALA A 224 4.45 -8.67 18.58
N SER A 225 4.32 -7.35 18.57
CA SER A 225 5.42 -6.37 18.50
C SER A 225 6.33 -6.43 19.74
N ASP A 226 5.73 -6.51 20.94
CA ASP A 226 6.48 -6.58 22.18
C ASP A 226 7.19 -7.92 22.34
N LEU A 227 6.59 -8.99 21.86
CA LEU A 227 7.20 -10.31 21.84
C LEU A 227 8.45 -10.37 20.94
N ARG A 228 8.40 -9.71 19.78
CA ARG A 228 9.57 -9.56 18.91
C ARG A 228 10.68 -8.75 19.58
N ASN A 229 10.35 -7.62 20.18
CA ASN A 229 11.31 -6.79 20.89
C ASN A 229 11.99 -7.55 22.03
N ARG A 230 11.26 -8.41 22.77
CA ARG A 230 11.82 -9.26 23.82
C ARG A 230 12.79 -10.31 23.27
N ILE A 231 12.46 -10.93 22.14
CA ILE A 231 13.36 -11.89 21.48
C ILE A 231 14.63 -11.18 21.02
N GLU A 232 14.53 -10.00 20.42
CA GLU A 232 15.67 -9.18 20.02
C GLU A 232 16.53 -8.82 21.23
N GLU A 233 15.94 -8.43 22.34
CA GLU A 233 16.68 -8.06 23.55
C GLU A 233 17.47 -9.22 24.15
N ILE A 234 16.93 -10.46 24.12
CA ILE A 234 17.60 -11.62 24.71
C ILE A 234 18.56 -12.29 23.75
N PHE A 235 18.24 -12.35 22.45
CA PHE A 235 18.92 -13.22 21.48
C PHE A 235 19.65 -12.44 20.35
N ASN A 236 19.73 -11.10 20.46
CA ASN A 236 20.34 -10.26 19.42
C ASN A 236 21.87 -10.42 19.36
N GLU A 237 22.50 -10.95 20.39
CA GLU A 237 23.93 -11.18 20.41
C GLU A 237 24.27 -12.55 19.83
N ASN A 238 24.53 -12.62 18.53
CA ASN A 238 25.23 -13.76 17.95
C ASN A 238 26.73 -13.62 18.22
N ILE A 239 27.14 -13.93 19.44
CA ILE A 239 28.53 -13.81 19.93
C ILE A 239 29.53 -14.48 18.96
N GLN A 240 29.18 -15.64 18.41
CA GLN A 240 30.05 -16.34 17.47
C GLN A 240 30.21 -15.59 16.14
N TYR A 241 29.14 -15.03 15.61
CA TYR A 241 29.20 -14.25 14.37
C TYR A 241 30.04 -12.98 14.57
N GLU A 242 29.81 -12.25 15.64
CA GLU A 242 30.58 -11.02 15.93
C GLU A 242 32.06 -11.32 16.19
N GLN A 243 32.40 -12.40 16.90
CA GLN A 243 33.79 -12.83 17.11
C GLN A 243 34.51 -13.18 15.80
N ILE A 244 33.85 -13.94 14.90
CA ILE A 244 34.45 -14.30 13.60
C ILE A 244 34.54 -13.08 12.72
N LYS A 245 33.54 -12.20 12.74
CA LYS A 245 33.50 -10.94 12.01
C LYS A 245 34.62 -10.02 12.46
N GLU A 246 34.82 -9.83 13.76
CA GLU A 246 35.89 -9.01 14.32
C GLU A 246 37.28 -9.52 13.87
N LYS A 247 37.48 -10.84 13.84
CA LYS A 247 38.72 -11.45 13.38
C LYS A 247 38.98 -11.29 11.89
N LEU A 248 37.93 -11.46 11.06
CA LEU A 248 38.04 -11.50 9.60
C LEU A 248 37.95 -10.09 8.97
N ILE A 249 37.05 -9.26 9.46
CA ILE A 249 36.67 -7.99 8.82
C ILE A 249 37.44 -6.85 9.48
N GLY A 250 38.37 -6.27 8.73
CA GLY A 250 39.11 -5.08 9.20
C GLY A 250 38.32 -3.78 9.01
N ASN A 251 37.58 -3.65 7.92
CA ASN A 251 36.78 -2.48 7.61
C ASN A 251 35.39 -2.87 7.15
N THR A 252 34.37 -2.22 7.76
CA THR A 252 32.99 -2.26 7.28
C THR A 252 32.66 -0.92 6.65
N ILE A 253 32.26 -0.93 5.38
CA ILE A 253 31.90 0.24 4.59
C ILE A 253 30.40 0.16 4.30
N TYR A 254 29.66 1.18 4.75
CA TYR A 254 28.23 1.26 4.44
C TYR A 254 28.02 1.93 3.09
N TYR A 255 27.42 1.20 2.14
CA TYR A 255 27.10 1.66 0.81
C TYR A 255 25.71 2.29 0.75
N LYS A 256 25.64 3.55 0.38
CA LYS A 256 24.41 4.24 0.02
C LYS A 256 24.53 4.71 -1.43
N PRO A 257 23.60 4.32 -2.33
CA PRO A 257 23.66 4.69 -3.74
C PRO A 257 23.46 6.19 -3.92
N ASN A 258 24.09 6.76 -4.94
CA ASN A 258 23.70 8.07 -5.45
C ASN A 258 22.41 7.91 -6.26
N LEU A 259 21.28 8.29 -5.67
CA LEU A 259 19.96 8.11 -6.29
C LEU A 259 19.78 8.94 -7.56
N ASP A 260 20.42 10.10 -7.68
CA ASP A 260 20.39 10.92 -8.90
C ASP A 260 21.00 10.17 -10.09
N ASP A 261 22.19 9.58 -9.90
CA ASP A 261 22.88 8.81 -10.94
C ASP A 261 22.10 7.53 -11.28
N VAL A 262 21.55 6.84 -10.26
CA VAL A 262 20.74 5.65 -10.45
C VAL A 262 19.48 5.95 -11.25
N LEU A 263 18.75 6.99 -10.87
CA LEU A 263 17.52 7.38 -11.57
C LEU A 263 17.82 7.80 -13.00
N LYS A 264 18.91 8.55 -13.22
CA LYS A 264 19.37 8.90 -14.57
C LYS A 264 19.64 7.67 -15.42
N ASN A 265 20.36 6.68 -14.89
CA ASN A 265 20.63 5.42 -15.59
C ASN A 265 19.35 4.65 -15.93
N ILE A 266 18.39 4.58 -15.01
CA ILE A 266 17.09 3.94 -15.25
C ILE A 266 16.35 4.67 -16.38
N ILE A 267 16.26 6.00 -16.33
CA ILE A 267 15.56 6.78 -17.35
C ILE A 267 16.20 6.60 -18.72
N GLU A 268 17.53 6.63 -18.79
CA GLU A 268 18.26 6.51 -20.07
C GLU A 268 18.12 5.13 -20.70
N ASN A 269 18.17 4.07 -19.91
CA ASN A 269 18.21 2.69 -20.41
C ASN A 269 16.84 2.03 -20.54
N ASP A 270 15.88 2.34 -19.67
CA ASP A 270 14.62 1.60 -19.58
C ASP A 270 13.45 2.32 -20.29
N ILE A 271 13.57 3.61 -20.54
CA ILE A 271 12.50 4.39 -21.21
C ILE A 271 12.91 4.70 -22.64
N GLU A 272 12.02 4.44 -23.59
CA GLU A 272 12.29 4.73 -25.01
C GLU A 272 11.85 6.14 -25.41
N GLU A 273 10.69 6.58 -24.93
CA GLU A 273 10.04 7.82 -25.37
C GLU A 273 10.70 9.06 -24.74
N LYS A 274 11.28 9.92 -25.59
CA LYS A 274 12.01 11.14 -25.18
C LYS A 274 11.17 12.10 -24.30
N LYS A 275 9.87 12.23 -24.58
CA LYS A 275 8.98 13.10 -23.81
C LYS A 275 8.82 12.59 -22.37
N ILE A 276 8.64 11.29 -22.21
CA ILE A 276 8.51 10.64 -20.89
C ILE A 276 9.84 10.74 -20.14
N LYS A 277 10.99 10.49 -20.81
CA LYS A 277 12.32 10.68 -20.23
C LYS A 277 12.49 12.08 -19.62
N ASN A 278 12.22 13.09 -20.43
CA ASN A 278 12.40 14.49 -20.02
C ASN A 278 11.46 14.86 -18.87
N PHE A 279 10.24 14.33 -18.88
CA PHE A 279 9.25 14.57 -17.82
C PHE A 279 9.73 13.96 -16.49
N ILE A 280 10.12 12.69 -16.47
CA ILE A 280 10.63 12.02 -15.26
C ILE A 280 11.89 12.71 -14.76
N PHE A 281 12.80 13.09 -15.68
CA PHE A 281 14.05 13.77 -15.34
C PHE A 281 13.81 15.12 -14.66
N LYS A 282 12.82 15.88 -15.15
CA LYS A 282 12.41 17.16 -14.54
C LYS A 282 11.96 16.99 -13.08
N HIS A 283 11.33 15.86 -12.74
CA HIS A 283 10.79 15.58 -11.43
C HIS A 283 11.64 14.60 -10.60
N SER A 284 12.92 14.42 -10.96
CA SER A 284 13.82 13.47 -10.30
C SER A 284 13.98 13.73 -8.81
N LYS A 285 14.11 15.00 -8.42
CA LYS A 285 14.27 15.39 -7.00
C LYS A 285 13.05 15.05 -6.15
N GLU A 286 11.86 15.24 -6.71
CA GLU A 286 10.60 14.91 -6.03
C GLU A 286 10.44 13.39 -5.88
N ILE A 287 10.79 12.61 -6.90
CA ILE A 287 10.79 11.14 -6.84
C ILE A 287 11.72 10.65 -5.73
N ILE A 288 12.96 11.17 -5.68
CA ILE A 288 13.94 10.80 -4.67
C ILE A 288 13.43 11.16 -3.28
N ARG A 289 12.84 12.35 -3.11
CA ARG A 289 12.28 12.78 -1.85
C ARG A 289 11.16 11.86 -1.37
N VAL A 290 10.28 11.41 -2.25
CA VAL A 290 9.22 10.43 -1.90
C VAL A 290 9.84 9.14 -1.37
N LEU A 291 10.91 8.60 -2.00
CA LEU A 291 11.58 7.40 -1.52
C LEU A 291 12.25 7.59 -0.16
N GLU A 292 12.78 8.79 0.12
CA GLU A 292 13.39 9.14 1.40
C GLU A 292 12.34 9.32 2.50
N ASP A 293 11.24 10.01 2.21
CA ASP A 293 10.12 10.23 3.14
C ASP A 293 9.46 8.88 3.54
N GLU A 294 9.29 7.98 2.58
CA GLU A 294 8.79 6.61 2.81
C GLU A 294 9.86 5.66 3.40
N ARG A 295 11.09 6.13 3.62
CA ARG A 295 12.23 5.35 4.14
C ARG A 295 12.48 4.04 3.36
N HIS A 296 12.19 4.04 2.07
CA HIS A 296 12.31 2.87 1.21
C HIS A 296 13.22 3.15 0.01
N ILE A 297 14.53 3.22 0.25
CA ILE A 297 15.53 3.42 -0.78
C ILE A 297 15.86 2.08 -1.44
N ASN A 298 15.04 1.67 -2.41
CA ASN A 298 15.21 0.42 -3.15
C ASN A 298 15.15 0.67 -4.66
N ILE A 299 16.29 0.44 -5.32
CA ILE A 299 16.46 0.69 -6.77
C ILE A 299 15.52 -0.19 -7.60
N ARG A 300 15.24 -1.42 -7.17
CA ARG A 300 14.30 -2.31 -7.89
C ARG A 300 12.88 -1.78 -7.83
N THR A 301 12.47 -1.26 -6.67
CA THR A 301 11.15 -0.63 -6.50
C THR A 301 11.03 0.61 -7.37
N LEU A 302 12.07 1.46 -7.38
CA LEU A 302 12.12 2.65 -8.23
C LEU A 302 12.01 2.29 -9.72
N ARG A 303 12.78 1.30 -10.17
CA ARG A 303 12.72 0.83 -11.58
C ARG A 303 11.34 0.33 -11.97
N ILE A 304 10.69 -0.44 -11.09
CA ILE A 304 9.31 -0.92 -11.30
C ILE A 304 8.32 0.26 -11.37
N ALA A 305 8.45 1.26 -10.51
CA ALA A 305 7.58 2.43 -10.50
C ALA A 305 7.71 3.23 -11.81
N ILE A 306 8.94 3.45 -12.28
CA ILE A 306 9.21 4.17 -13.53
C ILE A 306 8.67 3.41 -14.75
N ASP A 307 8.85 2.08 -14.83
CA ASP A 307 8.26 1.24 -15.89
C ASP A 307 6.74 1.33 -15.90
N LYS A 308 6.10 1.24 -14.73
CA LYS A 308 4.64 1.35 -14.61
C LYS A 308 4.13 2.73 -15.01
N PHE A 309 4.80 3.80 -14.60
CA PHE A 309 4.46 5.15 -15.03
C PHE A 309 4.57 5.30 -16.56
N ALA A 310 5.63 4.78 -17.18
CA ALA A 310 5.76 4.81 -18.63
C ALA A 310 4.61 4.07 -19.34
N LYS A 311 4.14 2.95 -18.79
CA LYS A 311 2.96 2.22 -19.31
C LYS A 311 1.69 3.06 -19.25
N ILE A 312 1.47 3.78 -18.14
CA ILE A 312 0.33 4.70 -18.00
C ILE A 312 0.41 5.81 -19.05
N MET A 313 1.57 6.45 -19.17
CA MET A 313 1.78 7.55 -20.14
C MET A 313 1.59 7.12 -21.58
N ASN A 314 1.88 5.86 -21.91
CA ASN A 314 1.61 5.29 -23.23
C ASN A 314 0.10 5.21 -23.56
N ILE A 315 -0.78 5.21 -22.58
CA ILE A 315 -2.23 5.31 -22.75
C ILE A 315 -2.64 6.78 -22.79
N VAL A 316 -2.18 7.57 -21.81
CA VAL A 316 -2.55 8.97 -21.62
C VAL A 316 -2.26 9.83 -22.86
N LYS A 317 -1.19 9.53 -23.60
CA LYS A 317 -0.87 10.26 -24.83
C LYS A 317 -1.94 10.20 -25.93
N TYR A 318 -2.87 9.26 -25.87
CA TYR A 318 -4.01 9.15 -26.77
C TYR A 318 -5.27 9.84 -26.24
N ILE A 319 -5.27 10.29 -25.00
CA ILE A 319 -6.38 11.04 -24.41
C ILE A 319 -6.24 12.50 -24.87
N ARG A 320 -7.33 13.05 -25.39
CA ARG A 320 -7.36 14.43 -25.86
C ARG A 320 -7.50 15.37 -24.68
N ILE A 321 -6.40 15.99 -24.28
CA ILE A 321 -6.35 17.02 -23.22
C ILE A 321 -5.84 18.30 -23.91
N ASP A 322 -6.75 19.26 -24.09
CA ASP A 322 -6.43 20.49 -24.83
C ASP A 322 -5.56 21.46 -24.01
N ASP A 323 -5.58 21.36 -22.69
CA ASP A 323 -4.75 22.16 -21.78
C ASP A 323 -3.44 21.45 -21.42
N ASN A 324 -2.32 22.00 -21.90
CA ASN A 324 -0.99 21.47 -21.65
C ASN A 324 -0.55 21.57 -20.18
N GLU A 325 -1.00 22.56 -19.42
CA GLU A 325 -0.64 22.69 -18.00
C GLU A 325 -1.41 21.66 -17.18
N LEU A 326 -2.68 21.46 -17.48
CA LEU A 326 -3.50 20.41 -16.87
C LEU A 326 -2.92 19.01 -17.17
N LEU A 327 -2.49 18.75 -18.39
CA LEU A 327 -1.82 17.49 -18.76
C LEU A 327 -0.55 17.28 -17.93
N LYS A 328 0.25 18.32 -17.70
CA LYS A 328 1.47 18.24 -16.87
C LYS A 328 1.12 17.96 -15.40
N GLU A 329 0.07 18.60 -14.89
CA GLU A 329 -0.39 18.38 -13.52
C GLU A 329 -0.89 16.94 -13.31
N ILE A 330 -1.76 16.45 -14.18
CA ILE A 330 -2.25 15.07 -14.14
C ILE A 330 -1.10 14.08 -14.24
N SER A 331 -0.16 14.32 -15.18
CA SER A 331 1.03 13.47 -15.35
C SER A 331 1.92 13.47 -14.11
N TYR A 332 2.05 14.62 -13.44
CA TYR A 332 2.79 14.74 -12.19
C TYR A 332 2.14 13.95 -11.06
N ASN A 333 0.82 14.09 -10.89
CA ASN A 333 0.06 13.35 -9.89
C ASN A 333 0.18 11.82 -10.12
N MET A 334 0.05 11.37 -11.37
CA MET A 334 0.22 9.96 -11.73
C MET A 334 1.64 9.46 -11.46
N LEU A 335 2.68 10.26 -11.77
CA LEU A 335 4.07 9.89 -11.49
C LEU A 335 4.30 9.71 -10.00
N MET A 336 3.96 10.72 -9.20
CA MET A 336 4.15 10.69 -7.75
C MET A 336 3.37 9.54 -7.11
N TYR A 337 2.09 9.38 -7.48
CA TYR A 337 1.28 8.31 -6.93
C TYR A 337 1.76 6.92 -7.36
N THR A 338 2.24 6.75 -8.58
CA THR A 338 2.82 5.46 -9.02
C THR A 338 4.03 5.07 -8.17
N VAL A 339 4.90 6.04 -7.83
CA VAL A 339 6.04 5.79 -6.93
C VAL A 339 5.56 5.39 -5.54
N ILE A 340 4.64 6.15 -4.95
CA ILE A 340 4.10 5.90 -3.61
C ILE A 340 3.39 4.54 -3.54
N SER A 341 2.47 4.27 -4.44
CA SER A 341 1.72 3.01 -4.49
C SER A 341 2.65 1.81 -4.68
N THR A 342 3.71 1.95 -5.52
CA THR A 342 4.70 0.89 -5.70
C THR A 342 5.52 0.65 -4.43
N VAL A 343 5.93 1.69 -3.72
CA VAL A 343 6.63 1.57 -2.43
C VAL A 343 5.74 0.88 -1.40
N LYS A 344 4.51 1.35 -1.23
CA LYS A 344 3.55 0.78 -0.27
C LYS A 344 3.22 -0.69 -0.56
N ASN A 345 3.06 -1.04 -1.83
CA ASN A 345 2.88 -2.45 -2.23
C ASN A 345 4.07 -3.32 -1.82
N LYS A 346 5.31 -2.82 -1.95
CA LYS A 346 6.53 -3.55 -1.60
C LYS A 346 6.78 -3.63 -0.10
N THR A 347 6.34 -2.64 0.66
CA THR A 347 6.47 -2.62 2.13
C THR A 347 5.33 -3.33 2.85
N GLY A 348 4.31 -3.79 2.12
CA GLY A 348 3.13 -4.46 2.69
C GLY A 348 2.16 -3.49 3.37
N GLN A 349 2.37 -2.20 3.25
CA GLN A 349 1.47 -1.17 3.77
C GLN A 349 0.29 -1.01 2.82
N LYS A 350 -0.85 -1.58 3.19
CA LYS A 350 -2.12 -1.39 2.47
C LYS A 350 -2.89 -0.26 3.16
N GLU A 351 -2.65 0.96 2.78
CA GLU A 351 -3.56 2.04 3.15
C GLU A 351 -4.74 2.05 2.18
N GLN A 352 -5.96 2.05 2.72
CA GLN A 352 -7.18 2.23 1.94
C GLN A 352 -7.47 3.71 1.84
N TYR A 353 -6.99 4.36 0.78
CA TYR A 353 -7.35 5.76 0.46
C TYR A 353 -8.73 5.89 -0.18
N TRP A 354 -9.38 4.74 -0.46
CA TRP A 354 -10.55 4.70 -1.32
C TRP A 354 -11.84 4.66 -0.52
N GLU A 355 -12.66 5.66 -0.70
CA GLU A 355 -14.07 5.55 -0.43
C GLU A 355 -14.72 4.57 -1.41
N LYS A 356 -15.85 3.97 -1.01
CA LYS A 356 -16.44 2.81 -1.67
C LYS A 356 -16.70 2.97 -3.19
N PHE A 357 -16.78 4.21 -3.70
CA PHE A 357 -17.12 4.55 -5.10
C PHE A 357 -16.16 5.56 -5.74
N SER A 358 -15.08 5.94 -5.08
CA SER A 358 -14.14 6.93 -5.62
C SER A 358 -13.11 6.25 -6.53
N GLU A 359 -12.92 6.77 -7.75
CA GLU A 359 -11.88 6.35 -8.68
C GLU A 359 -10.61 7.19 -8.59
N TYR A 360 -10.69 8.33 -7.94
CA TYR A 360 -9.54 9.18 -7.56
C TYR A 360 -9.79 9.85 -6.21
N SER A 361 -8.72 10.23 -5.53
CA SER A 361 -8.77 10.83 -4.19
C SER A 361 -7.56 11.72 -3.95
N ASP A 362 -7.75 12.77 -3.16
CA ASP A 362 -6.66 13.61 -2.69
C ASP A 362 -5.88 12.91 -1.59
N ILE A 363 -4.57 12.89 -1.74
CA ILE A 363 -3.66 12.42 -0.70
C ILE A 363 -2.59 13.47 -0.42
N TYR A 364 -2.02 13.44 0.77
CA TYR A 364 -0.96 14.34 1.16
C TYR A 364 0.34 13.59 1.34
N VAL A 365 1.40 14.06 0.67
CA VAL A 365 2.77 13.57 0.83
C VAL A 365 3.59 14.70 1.44
N GLY A 366 3.88 14.59 2.71
CA GLY A 366 4.39 15.70 3.49
C GLY A 366 3.38 16.86 3.51
N ARG A 367 3.75 18.01 2.93
CA ARG A 367 2.85 19.19 2.81
C ARG A 367 2.23 19.35 1.43
N LYS A 368 2.52 18.46 0.48
CA LYS A 368 2.07 18.59 -0.90
C LYS A 368 0.86 17.70 -1.15
N ARG A 369 -0.22 18.29 -1.67
CA ARG A 369 -1.40 17.56 -2.16
C ARG A 369 -1.05 16.89 -3.48
N ILE A 370 -1.41 15.63 -3.65
CA ILE A 370 -1.34 14.86 -4.89
C ILE A 370 -2.69 14.16 -5.09
N VAL A 371 -3.07 13.96 -6.34
CA VAL A 371 -4.25 13.17 -6.69
C VAL A 371 -3.83 11.74 -6.94
N ALA A 372 -4.36 10.83 -6.15
CA ALA A 372 -4.24 9.40 -6.34
C ALA A 372 -5.29 8.91 -7.33
N PHE A 373 -4.94 7.96 -8.21
CA PHE A 373 -5.86 7.33 -9.17
C PHE A 373 -5.90 5.83 -8.92
N LYS A 374 -7.09 5.29 -8.70
CA LYS A 374 -7.30 3.88 -8.30
C LYS A 374 -6.81 2.86 -9.32
N PHE A 375 -6.86 3.18 -10.62
CA PHE A 375 -6.34 2.31 -11.66
C PHE A 375 -4.83 2.07 -11.52
N ILE A 376 -4.09 2.99 -10.88
CA ILE A 376 -2.66 2.84 -10.61
C ILE A 376 -2.44 1.70 -9.61
N ASP A 377 -3.28 1.58 -8.59
CA ASP A 377 -3.19 0.45 -7.64
C ASP A 377 -3.50 -0.88 -8.32
N GLY A 378 -4.47 -0.91 -9.25
CA GLY A 378 -4.72 -2.07 -10.09
C GLY A 378 -3.47 -2.50 -10.87
N LEU A 379 -2.80 -1.54 -11.51
CA LEU A 379 -1.55 -1.78 -12.23
C LEU A 379 -0.42 -2.21 -11.27
N VAL A 380 -0.32 -1.62 -10.10
CA VAL A 380 0.73 -1.92 -9.12
C VAL A 380 0.53 -3.30 -8.51
N ASN A 381 -0.68 -3.66 -8.14
CA ASN A 381 -0.98 -4.92 -7.45
C ASN A 381 -1.03 -6.12 -8.39
N ASN A 382 -1.68 -5.97 -9.55
CA ASN A 382 -2.04 -7.09 -10.42
C ASN A 382 -1.42 -6.99 -11.82
N GLY A 383 -0.75 -5.90 -12.15
CA GLY A 383 -0.24 -5.63 -13.50
C GLY A 383 -1.34 -5.28 -14.51
N ALA A 384 -2.60 -5.20 -14.09
CA ALA A 384 -3.73 -4.92 -14.98
C ALA A 384 -3.88 -3.41 -15.21
N LEU A 385 -3.97 -3.01 -16.48
CA LEU A 385 -4.26 -1.65 -16.88
C LEU A 385 -5.27 -1.67 -18.03
N ASN A 386 -6.49 -1.24 -17.76
CA ASN A 386 -7.54 -1.14 -18.78
C ASN A 386 -7.52 0.27 -19.36
N LYS A 387 -7.31 0.37 -20.68
CA LYS A 387 -7.24 1.64 -21.40
C LYS A 387 -8.53 2.47 -21.24
N GLU A 388 -9.69 1.84 -21.44
CA GLU A 388 -10.99 2.49 -21.35
C GLU A 388 -11.24 3.04 -19.95
N ASN A 389 -10.90 2.28 -18.90
CA ASN A 389 -11.02 2.74 -17.53
C ASN A 389 -10.12 3.96 -17.25
N VAL A 390 -8.87 3.95 -17.73
CA VAL A 390 -7.96 5.09 -17.58
C VAL A 390 -8.51 6.34 -18.29
N GLU A 391 -9.03 6.19 -19.51
CA GLU A 391 -9.64 7.27 -20.27
C GLU A 391 -10.86 7.86 -19.55
N ASN A 392 -11.76 7.00 -19.06
CA ASN A 392 -12.98 7.41 -18.36
C ASN A 392 -12.65 8.15 -17.05
N VAL A 393 -11.75 7.61 -16.24
CA VAL A 393 -11.37 8.22 -14.95
C VAL A 393 -10.67 9.58 -15.15
N ILE A 394 -9.79 9.69 -16.14
CA ILE A 394 -9.12 10.96 -16.42
C ILE A 394 -10.12 11.99 -16.96
N ASN A 395 -11.02 11.62 -17.86
CA ASN A 395 -12.03 12.52 -18.37
C ASN A 395 -12.99 13.00 -17.28
N ASP A 396 -13.45 12.09 -16.41
CA ASP A 396 -14.28 12.44 -15.25
C ASP A 396 -13.55 13.40 -14.30
N TYR A 397 -12.27 13.15 -14.03
CA TYR A 397 -11.43 14.05 -13.24
C TYR A 397 -11.31 15.44 -13.88
N ILE A 398 -11.07 15.51 -15.20
CA ILE A 398 -10.97 16.78 -15.94
C ILE A 398 -12.31 17.53 -15.93
N GLU A 399 -13.42 16.82 -16.10
CA GLU A 399 -14.76 17.44 -16.04
C GLU A 399 -15.03 18.01 -14.64
N ASN A 400 -14.68 17.28 -13.58
CA ASN A 400 -14.81 17.76 -12.22
C ASN A 400 -13.90 18.97 -11.93
N LEU A 401 -12.66 18.99 -12.42
CA LEU A 401 -11.78 20.16 -12.34
C LEU A 401 -12.31 21.37 -13.11
N LYS A 402 -12.91 21.15 -14.28
CA LYS A 402 -13.56 22.24 -15.03
C LYS A 402 -14.78 22.80 -14.27
N MET A 403 -15.55 21.93 -13.63
CA MET A 403 -16.62 22.36 -12.74
C MET A 403 -16.07 23.10 -11.52
N GLU A 404 -14.97 22.65 -10.93
CA GLU A 404 -14.25 23.35 -9.86
C GLU A 404 -13.55 24.63 -10.34
N GLY A 405 -12.99 24.65 -11.53
CA GLY A 405 -12.36 25.84 -12.13
C GLY A 405 -13.37 26.94 -12.48
N ASN A 406 -14.59 26.58 -12.89
CA ASN A 406 -15.73 27.52 -12.90
C ASN A 406 -16.08 27.97 -11.49
N ASN A 407 -15.75 27.19 -10.46
CA ASN A 407 -15.89 27.52 -9.05
C ASN A 407 -14.82 28.47 -8.49
N LEU A 408 -13.66 28.68 -9.14
CA LEU A 408 -12.69 29.70 -8.69
C LEU A 408 -13.29 31.14 -8.75
N ASN A 409 -14.23 31.36 -9.66
CA ASN A 409 -15.04 32.57 -9.70
C ASN A 409 -16.30 32.52 -8.80
N ASP A 410 -16.57 31.34 -8.20
CA ASP A 410 -17.71 31.17 -7.32
C ASP A 410 -17.55 32.00 -6.03
N PRO A 411 -18.59 32.75 -5.63
CA PRO A 411 -18.57 33.54 -4.41
C PRO A 411 -18.18 32.75 -3.17
N LEU A 412 -18.58 31.48 -3.07
CA LEU A 412 -18.20 30.59 -1.94
C LEU A 412 -16.69 30.44 -1.81
N ASN A 413 -15.98 30.25 -2.93
CA ASN A 413 -14.54 30.09 -2.90
C ASN A 413 -13.81 31.42 -2.64
N LYS A 414 -14.29 32.53 -3.22
CA LYS A 414 -13.76 33.86 -2.91
C LYS A 414 -13.93 34.21 -1.43
N LEU A 415 -15.05 33.85 -0.83
CA LEU A 415 -15.34 34.10 0.57
C LEU A 415 -14.54 33.21 1.54
N ARG A 416 -13.89 32.14 1.08
CA ARG A 416 -13.01 31.33 1.95
C ARG A 416 -11.83 32.10 2.49
N GLU A 417 -11.35 33.09 1.75
CA GLU A 417 -10.27 34.00 2.14
C GLU A 417 -10.82 35.38 2.49
N TYR A 418 -11.99 35.42 3.15
CA TYR A 418 -12.71 36.64 3.49
C TYR A 418 -11.87 37.68 4.23
N TRP A 419 -10.83 37.25 4.95
CA TRP A 419 -9.91 38.16 5.67
C TRP A 419 -8.94 38.92 4.76
N GLU A 420 -8.86 38.57 3.47
CA GLU A 420 -8.08 39.28 2.45
C GLU A 420 -8.93 40.22 1.58
N LEU A 421 -10.25 40.22 1.79
CA LEU A 421 -11.19 41.01 0.97
C LEU A 421 -11.52 42.33 1.63
N GLU A 422 -11.57 43.38 0.82
CA GLU A 422 -12.17 44.65 1.24
C GLU A 422 -13.68 44.49 1.49
N ASP A 423 -14.25 45.23 2.47
CA ASP A 423 -15.65 45.10 2.92
C ASP A 423 -16.67 45.15 1.77
N GLU A 424 -16.46 46.02 0.81
CA GLU A 424 -17.36 46.21 -0.34
C GLU A 424 -17.36 44.97 -1.26
N VAL A 425 -16.18 44.39 -1.50
CA VAL A 425 -15.99 43.16 -2.28
C VAL A 425 -16.58 41.96 -1.55
N LEU A 426 -16.39 41.90 -0.24
CA LEU A 426 -16.94 40.84 0.61
C LEU A 426 -18.47 40.87 0.60
N ILE A 427 -19.10 42.04 0.80
CA ILE A 427 -20.56 42.21 0.76
C ILE A 427 -21.13 41.80 -0.60
N ASN A 428 -20.46 42.14 -1.70
CA ASN A 428 -20.91 41.76 -3.04
C ASN A 428 -20.85 40.23 -3.24
N ASN A 429 -19.80 39.59 -2.79
CA ASN A 429 -19.70 38.11 -2.86
C ASN A 429 -20.73 37.43 -1.94
N ILE A 430 -21.02 37.98 -0.77
CA ILE A 430 -22.12 37.51 0.11
C ILE A 430 -23.47 37.56 -0.63
N LYS A 431 -23.79 38.65 -1.26
CA LYS A 431 -25.05 38.82 -2.01
C LYS A 431 -25.13 37.84 -3.16
N GLU A 432 -24.05 37.68 -3.95
CA GLU A 432 -24.00 36.77 -5.06
C GLU A 432 -24.14 35.30 -4.61
N LEU A 433 -23.53 34.92 -3.46
CA LEU A 433 -23.70 33.60 -2.88
C LEU A 433 -25.15 33.33 -2.47
N VAL A 434 -25.78 34.32 -1.82
CA VAL A 434 -27.19 34.22 -1.41
C VAL A 434 -28.11 34.08 -2.63
N ASP A 435 -27.87 34.82 -3.70
CA ASP A 435 -28.65 34.74 -4.94
C ASP A 435 -28.49 33.36 -5.62
N LYS A 436 -27.29 32.81 -5.64
CA LYS A 436 -27.04 31.44 -6.12
C LYS A 436 -27.73 30.38 -5.25
N LEU A 437 -27.70 30.56 -3.93
CA LEU A 437 -28.40 29.67 -3.01
C LEU A 437 -29.93 29.74 -3.22
N GLU A 438 -30.47 30.90 -3.52
CA GLU A 438 -31.89 31.11 -3.84
C GLU A 438 -32.29 30.37 -5.14
N LYS A 439 -31.38 30.32 -6.12
CA LYS A 439 -31.55 29.59 -7.37
C LYS A 439 -31.27 28.08 -7.25
N ASN A 440 -30.92 27.59 -6.05
CA ASN A 440 -30.56 26.23 -5.78
C ASN A 440 -29.35 25.72 -6.61
N GLU A 441 -28.35 26.58 -6.81
CA GLU A 441 -27.15 26.27 -7.60
C GLU A 441 -26.08 25.53 -6.78
N TYR A 442 -26.17 25.53 -5.44
CA TYR A 442 -25.26 24.84 -4.55
C TYR A 442 -25.73 23.41 -4.23
N LYS A 443 -24.80 22.46 -4.25
CA LYS A 443 -25.05 21.06 -3.83
C LYS A 443 -25.26 21.01 -2.31
N LEU A 444 -26.04 20.03 -1.87
CA LEU A 444 -26.33 19.83 -0.44
C LEU A 444 -25.08 19.64 0.41
N GLU A 445 -24.06 18.96 -0.13
CA GLU A 445 -22.78 18.69 0.54
C GLU A 445 -22.00 19.98 0.87
N GLN A 446 -22.29 21.10 0.20
CA GLN A 446 -21.65 22.40 0.43
C GLN A 446 -22.28 23.20 1.61
N TYR A 447 -23.49 22.84 2.03
CA TYR A 447 -24.22 23.57 3.07
C TYR A 447 -23.49 23.67 4.40
N PRO A 448 -22.86 22.61 4.95
CA PRO A 448 -22.08 22.70 6.17
C PRO A 448 -20.97 23.76 6.10
N ASN A 449 -20.24 23.78 4.98
CA ASN A 449 -19.15 24.73 4.76
C ASN A 449 -19.66 26.17 4.61
N ILE A 450 -20.80 26.37 3.92
CA ILE A 450 -21.42 27.69 3.79
C ILE A 450 -21.83 28.23 5.17
N VAL A 451 -22.47 27.40 6.01
CA VAL A 451 -22.90 27.83 7.36
C VAL A 451 -21.68 28.17 8.22
N ALA A 452 -20.65 27.34 8.24
CA ALA A 452 -19.45 27.61 9.02
C ALA A 452 -18.74 28.90 8.57
N LEU A 453 -18.67 29.13 7.27
CA LEU A 453 -18.09 30.35 6.70
C LEU A 453 -18.87 31.61 7.12
N PHE A 454 -20.20 31.57 7.02
CA PHE A 454 -21.03 32.73 7.41
C PHE A 454 -20.96 33.01 8.90
N ILE A 455 -20.82 32.00 9.78
CA ILE A 455 -20.59 32.22 11.21
C ILE A 455 -19.30 33.02 11.41
N LYS A 456 -18.21 32.64 10.73
CA LYS A 456 -16.93 33.37 10.81
C LYS A 456 -17.04 34.82 10.31
N ILE A 457 -17.72 35.02 9.18
CA ILE A 457 -17.93 36.35 8.61
C ILE A 457 -18.79 37.22 9.54
N THR A 458 -19.83 36.67 10.17
CA THR A 458 -20.64 37.43 11.13
C THR A 458 -19.90 37.71 12.44
N ASN A 459 -18.96 36.86 12.85
CA ASN A 459 -18.13 37.06 14.04
C ASN A 459 -17.14 38.23 13.88
N ILE A 460 -16.77 38.62 12.65
CA ILE A 460 -15.96 39.80 12.40
C ILE A 460 -16.80 41.07 12.24
N GLY A 461 -18.12 41.01 12.46
CA GLY A 461 -19.02 42.19 12.54
C GLY A 461 -19.99 42.37 11.39
N PHE A 462 -20.07 41.44 10.43
CA PHE A 462 -21.06 41.50 9.36
C PHE A 462 -22.48 41.11 9.86
N ASP A 463 -23.50 41.51 9.11
CA ASP A 463 -24.90 41.38 9.50
C ASP A 463 -25.34 39.91 9.69
N LYS A 464 -25.77 39.57 10.89
CA LYS A 464 -26.26 38.22 11.25
C LYS A 464 -27.54 37.80 10.52
N SER A 465 -28.29 38.76 9.94
CA SER A 465 -29.49 38.42 9.17
C SER A 465 -29.22 37.51 7.98
N TYR A 466 -27.99 37.52 7.46
CA TYR A 466 -27.56 36.56 6.42
C TYR A 466 -27.62 35.13 6.88
N LEU A 467 -27.27 34.80 8.12
CA LEU A 467 -27.37 33.45 8.67
C LEU A 467 -28.80 32.92 8.67
N GLU A 468 -29.75 33.76 9.05
CA GLU A 468 -31.17 33.37 9.02
C GLU A 468 -31.67 33.20 7.57
N LYS A 469 -31.25 34.09 6.65
CA LYS A 469 -31.62 34.01 5.24
C LYS A 469 -31.09 32.71 4.58
N ILE A 470 -29.81 32.41 4.74
CA ILE A 470 -29.23 31.17 4.16
C ILE A 470 -29.86 29.91 4.76
N SER A 471 -30.09 29.87 6.08
CA SER A 471 -30.77 28.76 6.73
C SER A 471 -32.17 28.51 6.17
N LYS A 472 -32.92 29.55 5.91
CA LYS A 472 -34.26 29.48 5.31
C LYS A 472 -34.20 28.97 3.87
N LEU A 473 -33.27 29.47 3.06
CA LEU A 473 -33.07 29.07 1.68
C LEU A 473 -32.65 27.59 1.60
N MET A 474 -31.69 27.15 2.40
CA MET A 474 -31.24 25.74 2.46
C MET A 474 -32.39 24.79 2.81
N LYS A 475 -33.23 25.17 3.79
CA LYS A 475 -34.40 24.36 4.13
C LYS A 475 -35.42 24.26 2.99
N ASN A 476 -35.57 25.32 2.20
CA ASN A 476 -36.48 25.32 1.05
C ASN A 476 -35.91 24.46 -0.08
N ASN A 477 -34.59 24.56 -0.35
CA ASN A 477 -33.93 23.80 -1.39
C ASN A 477 -33.95 22.29 -1.12
N ILE A 478 -33.76 21.86 0.14
CA ILE A 478 -33.86 20.44 0.53
C ILE A 478 -35.24 19.87 0.18
N LYS A 479 -36.33 20.66 0.22
CA LYS A 479 -37.68 20.15 -0.10
C LYS A 479 -37.88 19.86 -1.57
N VAL A 480 -37.12 20.47 -2.46
CA VAL A 480 -37.29 20.40 -3.91
C VAL A 480 -36.12 19.64 -4.60
N THR A 481 -35.07 19.36 -3.88
CA THR A 481 -33.88 18.65 -4.40
C THR A 481 -34.03 17.14 -4.22
N GLU A 482 -33.66 16.37 -5.23
CA GLU A 482 -33.53 14.91 -5.12
C GLU A 482 -32.39 14.56 -4.17
N ILE A 483 -32.69 13.78 -3.13
CA ILE A 483 -31.74 13.51 -2.04
C ILE A 483 -31.17 12.10 -2.21
N LYS A 484 -29.86 12.04 -2.45
CA LYS A 484 -29.11 10.78 -2.56
C LYS A 484 -28.55 10.27 -1.22
N HIS A 485 -28.31 11.17 -0.27
CA HIS A 485 -27.69 10.85 1.03
C HIS A 485 -28.52 11.42 2.17
N SER A 486 -28.69 10.64 3.24
CA SER A 486 -29.49 11.03 4.41
C SER A 486 -28.75 11.91 5.43
N LYS A 487 -27.43 12.09 5.25
CA LYS A 487 -26.58 12.88 6.16
C LYS A 487 -25.61 13.72 5.36
N PHE A 488 -25.27 14.90 5.92
CA PHE A 488 -24.18 15.71 5.42
C PHE A 488 -22.83 15.08 5.76
N ASP A 489 -21.87 15.17 4.85
CA ASP A 489 -20.47 14.97 5.17
C ASP A 489 -19.95 16.30 5.78
N GLU A 490 -19.65 16.27 7.06
CA GLU A 490 -19.14 17.42 7.81
C GLU A 490 -17.64 17.26 8.12
N PHE A 491 -16.97 16.29 7.49
CA PHE A 491 -15.55 16.11 7.62
C PHE A 491 -14.81 17.30 7.00
N GLY A 492 -13.96 17.95 7.79
CA GLY A 492 -13.21 19.14 7.32
C GLY A 492 -13.92 20.48 7.49
N VAL A 493 -15.13 20.52 8.08
CA VAL A 493 -15.76 21.79 8.46
C VAL A 493 -14.94 22.45 9.57
N SER A 494 -14.39 23.62 9.27
CA SER A 494 -13.48 24.34 10.17
C SER A 494 -14.28 25.19 11.20
N ILE A 495 -14.39 24.71 12.43
CA ILE A 495 -14.98 25.39 13.59
C ILE A 495 -13.89 25.47 14.67
N HIS A 496 -13.62 26.68 15.19
CA HIS A 496 -12.45 26.93 16.04
C HIS A 496 -12.77 27.22 17.51
N SER A 497 -14.02 27.52 17.83
CA SER A 497 -14.44 27.84 19.20
C SER A 497 -15.70 27.09 19.61
N GLU A 498 -15.90 26.93 20.92
CA GLU A 498 -17.11 26.34 21.48
C GLU A 498 -18.37 27.20 21.15
N ALA A 499 -18.23 28.49 21.14
CA ALA A 499 -19.31 29.40 20.76
C ALA A 499 -19.73 29.24 19.28
N GLU A 500 -18.76 29.13 18.36
CA GLU A 500 -19.04 28.82 16.96
C GLU A 500 -19.70 27.44 16.78
N SER A 501 -19.29 26.46 17.56
CA SER A 501 -19.87 25.12 17.53
C SER A 501 -21.33 25.12 17.98
N VAL A 502 -21.66 25.88 19.01
CA VAL A 502 -23.05 26.00 19.49
C VAL A 502 -23.90 26.71 18.42
N GLU A 503 -23.42 27.80 17.84
CA GLU A 503 -24.15 28.57 16.79
C GLU A 503 -24.31 27.71 15.53
N TYR A 504 -23.26 27.00 15.08
CA TYR A 504 -23.30 26.08 13.96
C TYR A 504 -24.34 24.96 14.16
N ASN A 505 -24.33 24.32 15.31
CA ASN A 505 -25.28 23.26 15.60
C ASN A 505 -26.72 23.80 15.70
N SER A 506 -26.94 24.99 16.22
CA SER A 506 -28.26 25.57 16.27
C SER A 506 -28.89 25.79 14.86
N ILE A 507 -28.04 26.13 13.87
CA ILE A 507 -28.45 26.32 12.47
C ILE A 507 -28.57 25.01 11.74
N MET A 508 -27.56 24.11 11.88
CA MET A 508 -27.50 22.86 11.12
C MET A 508 -28.46 21.78 11.62
N GLN A 509 -28.77 21.71 12.92
CA GLN A 509 -29.65 20.67 13.47
C GLN A 509 -31.05 20.64 12.83
N PRO A 510 -31.76 21.78 12.62
CA PRO A 510 -33.02 21.76 11.88
C PRO A 510 -32.86 21.38 10.41
N ILE A 511 -31.72 21.74 9.78
CA ILE A 511 -31.41 21.39 8.38
C ILE A 511 -31.16 19.90 8.24
N ARG A 512 -30.36 19.31 9.14
CA ARG A 512 -30.11 17.85 9.19
C ARG A 512 -31.40 17.07 9.38
N LYS A 513 -32.25 17.48 10.32
CA LYS A 513 -33.54 16.83 10.58
C LYS A 513 -34.45 16.86 9.35
N LEU A 514 -34.47 17.99 8.62
CA LEU A 514 -35.24 18.09 7.39
C LEU A 514 -34.68 17.21 6.28
N LEU A 515 -33.37 17.12 6.14
CA LEU A 515 -32.69 16.24 5.20
C LEU A 515 -33.03 14.76 5.47
N GLU A 516 -32.95 14.35 6.73
CA GLU A 516 -33.30 12.99 7.15
C GLU A 516 -34.77 12.66 6.85
N MET A 517 -35.68 13.60 7.13
CA MET A 517 -37.10 13.41 6.83
C MET A 517 -37.40 13.31 5.34
N GLN A 518 -36.78 14.15 4.53
CA GLN A 518 -36.97 14.17 3.08
C GLN A 518 -36.33 12.97 2.40
N SER A 519 -35.12 12.58 2.82
CA SER A 519 -34.45 11.37 2.36
C SER A 519 -35.24 10.10 2.70
N GLY A 520 -35.92 10.08 3.85
CA GLY A 520 -36.83 9.02 4.23
C GLY A 520 -38.06 8.91 3.32
N LYS A 521 -38.65 10.05 2.92
CA LYS A 521 -39.77 10.07 1.97
C LYS A 521 -39.37 9.59 0.57
N ASN A 522 -38.27 10.09 0.03
CA ASN A 522 -37.77 9.66 -1.28
C ASN A 522 -37.49 8.16 -1.32
N ARG A 523 -36.92 7.62 -0.25
CA ARG A 523 -36.64 6.19 -0.14
C ARG A 523 -37.93 5.35 -0.02
N GLU A 524 -38.91 5.86 0.70
CA GLU A 524 -40.22 5.25 0.82
C GLU A 524 -40.92 5.19 -0.54
N GLU A 525 -40.85 6.25 -1.33
CA GLU A 525 -41.33 6.27 -2.71
C GLU A 525 -40.57 5.30 -3.60
N GLU A 526 -39.22 5.35 -3.59
CA GLU A 526 -38.35 4.48 -4.40
C GLU A 526 -38.56 2.99 -4.14
N ILE A 527 -38.61 2.57 -2.87
CA ILE A 527 -38.82 1.17 -2.52
C ILE A 527 -40.22 0.71 -2.90
N ASN A 528 -41.22 1.58 -2.78
CA ASN A 528 -42.62 1.23 -3.09
C ASN A 528 -42.90 1.27 -4.59
N ASP A 529 -42.18 2.04 -5.38
CA ASP A 529 -42.22 2.05 -6.85
C ASP A 529 -41.87 0.69 -7.46
N ILE A 530 -41.00 -0.10 -6.79
CA ILE A 530 -40.65 -1.46 -7.20
C ILE A 530 -41.93 -2.32 -7.33
N PHE A 531 -42.91 -2.10 -6.47
CA PHE A 531 -44.18 -2.84 -6.44
C PHE A 531 -45.24 -2.31 -7.44
N PHE A 532 -44.90 -1.23 -8.18
CA PHE A 532 -45.78 -0.72 -9.26
C PHE A 532 -45.48 -1.36 -10.63
N THR A 533 -44.34 -2.01 -10.81
CA THR A 533 -43.84 -2.42 -12.11
C THR A 533 -43.97 -3.91 -12.35
N GLY A 534 -45.12 -4.44 -12.76
CA GLY A 534 -45.37 -5.76 -13.34
C GLY A 534 -44.48 -6.95 -12.89
N ASP A 535 -44.35 -7.99 -13.71
CA ASP A 535 -43.51 -9.18 -13.41
C ASP A 535 -42.05 -8.84 -13.20
N GLY A 536 -41.34 -9.61 -12.34
CA GLY A 536 -39.91 -9.44 -12.01
C GLY A 536 -39.63 -8.43 -10.87
N TRP A 537 -40.67 -7.96 -10.17
CA TRP A 537 -40.51 -7.07 -9.03
C TRP A 537 -39.68 -7.71 -7.90
N GLY A 538 -39.76 -9.01 -7.71
CA GLY A 538 -39.01 -9.73 -6.69
C GLY A 538 -37.49 -9.64 -6.90
N GLU A 539 -37.03 -9.71 -8.14
CA GLU A 539 -35.64 -9.56 -8.50
C GLU A 539 -35.15 -8.10 -8.32
N ARG A 540 -35.96 -7.13 -8.77
CA ARG A 540 -35.68 -5.69 -8.55
C ARG A 540 -35.60 -5.35 -7.05
N PHE A 541 -36.50 -5.93 -6.25
CA PHE A 541 -36.49 -5.78 -4.81
C PHE A 541 -35.20 -6.34 -4.17
N CYS A 542 -34.72 -7.52 -4.62
CA CYS A 542 -33.45 -8.08 -4.17
C CYS A 542 -32.28 -7.13 -4.48
N ASN A 543 -32.19 -6.67 -5.72
CA ASN A 543 -31.12 -5.75 -6.14
C ASN A 543 -31.13 -4.45 -5.33
N TYR A 544 -32.32 -3.88 -5.11
CA TYR A 544 -32.47 -2.70 -4.25
C TYR A 544 -31.97 -2.97 -2.83
N CYS A 545 -32.41 -4.07 -2.21
CA CYS A 545 -32.03 -4.39 -0.85
C CYS A 545 -30.54 -4.70 -0.69
N GLU A 546 -29.89 -5.31 -1.68
CA GLU A 546 -28.45 -5.58 -1.66
C GLU A 546 -27.65 -4.27 -1.69
N ASN A 547 -28.08 -3.31 -2.51
CA ASN A 547 -27.43 -2.00 -2.59
C ASN A 547 -27.65 -1.15 -1.32
N GLU A 548 -28.84 -1.23 -0.71
CA GLU A 548 -29.26 -0.40 0.42
C GLU A 548 -29.05 -1.05 1.80
N LYS A 549 -28.49 -2.25 1.87
CA LYS A 549 -28.34 -3.03 3.12
C LYS A 549 -27.66 -2.26 4.25
N ASN A 550 -26.56 -1.58 3.97
CA ASN A 550 -25.81 -0.82 4.95
C ASN A 550 -26.59 0.42 5.45
N ARG A 551 -27.34 1.04 4.54
CA ARG A 551 -28.17 2.21 4.86
C ARG A 551 -29.36 1.82 5.75
N ALA A 552 -30.01 0.68 5.47
CA ALA A 552 -31.09 0.16 6.30
C ALA A 552 -30.64 -0.12 7.75
N LEU A 553 -29.42 -0.65 7.93
CA LEU A 553 -28.83 -0.85 9.25
C LEU A 553 -28.56 0.48 9.96
N THR A 554 -28.07 1.50 9.24
CA THR A 554 -27.78 2.82 9.81
C THR A 554 -29.04 3.54 10.24
N GLU A 555 -30.12 3.47 9.44
CA GLU A 555 -31.40 4.14 9.72
C GLU A 555 -32.28 3.39 10.72
N LYS A 556 -31.93 2.14 11.03
CA LYS A 556 -32.63 1.28 12.00
C LYS A 556 -34.10 1.05 11.66
N LYS A 557 -34.45 1.01 10.39
CA LYS A 557 -35.81 0.74 9.88
C LYS A 557 -35.73 0.18 8.47
N PHE A 558 -36.63 -0.75 8.15
CA PHE A 558 -36.77 -1.32 6.83
C PHE A 558 -38.23 -1.58 6.47
N ALA A 559 -38.91 -2.51 7.15
CA ALA A 559 -40.31 -2.82 6.87
C ALA A 559 -41.25 -1.64 7.13
N LYS A 560 -40.86 -0.69 7.97
CA LYS A 560 -41.58 0.56 8.21
C LYS A 560 -41.73 1.42 6.95
N LEU A 561 -40.80 1.31 6.00
CA LEU A 561 -40.80 2.05 4.72
C LEU A 561 -41.71 1.42 3.67
N LEU A 562 -42.19 0.18 3.90
CA LEU A 562 -42.95 -0.60 2.93
C LEU A 562 -44.45 -0.26 2.99
N ASP A 563 -45.04 0.03 1.83
CA ASP A 563 -46.50 0.06 1.68
C ASP A 563 -47.05 -1.37 1.70
N ILE A 564 -47.50 -1.82 2.88
CA ILE A 564 -47.96 -3.18 3.12
C ILE A 564 -49.19 -3.50 2.33
N ASP A 565 -50.12 -2.54 2.16
CA ASP A 565 -51.37 -2.79 1.42
C ASP A 565 -51.07 -3.03 -0.06
N ARG A 566 -50.11 -2.27 -0.60
CA ARG A 566 -49.62 -2.45 -1.96
C ARG A 566 -48.93 -3.80 -2.16
N ILE A 567 -48.05 -4.17 -1.25
CA ILE A 567 -47.33 -5.45 -1.29
C ILE A 567 -48.34 -6.61 -1.27
N LEU A 568 -49.37 -6.54 -0.46
CA LEU A 568 -50.43 -7.58 -0.42
C LEU A 568 -51.18 -7.68 -1.75
N MET A 569 -51.50 -6.56 -2.41
CA MET A 569 -52.11 -6.57 -3.74
C MET A 569 -51.16 -7.23 -4.75
N VAL A 570 -49.90 -6.85 -4.79
CA VAL A 570 -48.90 -7.36 -5.72
C VAL A 570 -48.68 -8.86 -5.51
N ILE A 571 -48.50 -9.33 -4.27
CA ILE A 571 -48.36 -10.77 -3.96
C ILE A 571 -49.55 -11.58 -4.44
N ASN A 572 -50.76 -11.04 -4.34
CA ASN A 572 -51.97 -11.70 -4.79
C ASN A 572 -51.95 -12.01 -6.31
N GLU A 573 -51.38 -11.09 -7.10
CA GLU A 573 -51.31 -11.17 -8.57
C GLU A 573 -49.99 -11.79 -9.08
N SER A 574 -48.92 -11.79 -8.31
CA SER A 574 -47.57 -12.18 -8.69
C SER A 574 -47.39 -13.64 -9.06
N ASN A 575 -46.35 -13.90 -9.84
CA ASN A 575 -45.84 -15.25 -10.09
C ASN A 575 -45.08 -15.80 -8.85
N VAL A 576 -44.78 -17.10 -8.88
CA VAL A 576 -44.14 -17.82 -7.76
C VAL A 576 -42.71 -17.35 -7.54
N LYS A 577 -42.00 -16.96 -8.61
CA LYS A 577 -40.59 -16.57 -8.58
C LYS A 577 -40.41 -15.27 -7.80
N ASP A 578 -41.24 -14.27 -8.05
CA ASP A 578 -41.18 -12.99 -7.35
C ASP A 578 -41.44 -13.11 -5.85
N ILE A 579 -42.48 -13.92 -5.46
CA ILE A 579 -42.77 -14.21 -4.05
C ILE A 579 -41.56 -14.90 -3.37
N SER A 580 -40.93 -15.84 -4.08
CA SER A 580 -39.75 -16.55 -3.56
C SER A 580 -38.55 -15.63 -3.38
N TYR A 581 -38.32 -14.68 -4.29
CA TYR A 581 -37.27 -13.65 -4.14
C TYR A 581 -37.56 -12.76 -2.94
N PHE A 582 -38.75 -12.20 -2.84
CA PHE A 582 -39.14 -11.34 -1.71
C PHE A 582 -38.95 -12.05 -0.37
N ARG A 583 -39.39 -13.32 -0.25
CA ARG A 583 -39.22 -14.12 0.95
C ARG A 583 -37.74 -14.29 1.36
N ARG A 584 -36.91 -14.68 0.40
CA ARG A 584 -35.46 -14.87 0.65
C ARG A 584 -34.79 -13.59 1.08
N GLN A 585 -35.14 -12.50 0.42
CA GLN A 585 -34.53 -11.20 0.74
C GLN A 585 -34.99 -10.68 2.10
N LEU A 586 -36.27 -10.86 2.45
CA LEU A 586 -36.77 -10.51 3.77
C LEU A 586 -36.02 -11.28 4.88
N ASN A 587 -35.84 -12.58 4.71
CA ASN A 587 -35.05 -13.39 5.63
C ASN A 587 -33.59 -12.91 5.71
N SER A 588 -32.96 -12.52 4.61
CA SER A 588 -31.55 -12.01 4.58
C SER A 588 -31.39 -10.74 5.38
N ILE A 589 -32.35 -9.80 5.31
CA ILE A 589 -32.29 -8.52 6.02
C ILE A 589 -32.33 -8.72 7.53
N TYR A 590 -33.16 -9.65 8.02
CA TYR A 590 -33.35 -9.91 9.46
C TYR A 590 -32.50 -11.08 9.98
N ASN A 591 -31.45 -11.51 9.27
CA ASN A 591 -30.63 -12.65 9.67
C ASN A 591 -29.31 -12.25 10.34
N PHE A 592 -29.39 -11.65 11.54
CA PHE A 592 -28.24 -11.38 12.41
C PHE A 592 -28.67 -11.34 13.89
N SER A 593 -27.71 -11.30 14.83
CA SER A 593 -27.98 -11.53 16.25
C SER A 593 -28.72 -10.40 16.96
N ASN A 594 -28.46 -9.13 16.67
CA ASN A 594 -28.98 -7.97 17.41
C ASN A 594 -30.12 -7.25 16.67
N ILE A 595 -30.98 -7.97 15.99
CA ILE A 595 -32.01 -7.37 15.09
C ILE A 595 -32.99 -6.45 15.83
N TYR A 596 -33.26 -6.69 17.10
CA TYR A 596 -34.15 -5.85 17.91
C TYR A 596 -33.63 -4.41 18.06
N GLU A 597 -32.32 -4.22 18.23
CA GLU A 597 -31.72 -2.89 18.36
C GLU A 597 -31.85 -2.06 17.09
N TYR A 598 -31.97 -2.72 15.95
CA TYR A 598 -32.01 -2.08 14.63
C TYR A 598 -33.40 -1.98 14.02
N TYR A 599 -34.28 -2.95 14.28
CA TYR A 599 -35.54 -3.07 13.53
C TYR A 599 -36.78 -3.21 14.42
N LYS A 600 -36.73 -2.77 15.67
CA LYS A 600 -37.91 -2.76 16.55
C LYS A 600 -39.11 -1.98 15.99
N ASP A 601 -38.85 -0.91 15.22
CA ASP A 601 -39.88 -0.08 14.61
C ASP A 601 -40.62 -0.77 13.44
N ASP A 602 -40.04 -1.88 12.91
CA ASP A 602 -40.63 -2.68 11.82
C ASP A 602 -41.71 -3.64 12.28
N ILE A 603 -41.83 -3.88 13.58
CA ILE A 603 -42.74 -4.89 14.17
C ILE A 603 -44.20 -4.65 13.74
N GLU A 604 -44.63 -3.41 13.69
CA GLU A 604 -45.99 -3.06 13.32
C GLU A 604 -46.30 -3.45 11.87
N ASN A 605 -45.45 -3.05 10.91
CA ASN A 605 -45.64 -3.35 9.50
C ASN A 605 -45.51 -4.84 9.18
N LEU A 606 -44.56 -5.55 9.83
CA LEU A 606 -44.42 -6.98 9.70
C LEU A 606 -45.68 -7.73 10.22
N ASN A 607 -46.28 -7.28 11.33
CA ASN A 607 -47.53 -7.81 11.82
C ASN A 607 -48.71 -7.52 10.84
N LYS A 608 -48.78 -6.31 10.25
CA LYS A 608 -49.77 -5.95 9.26
C LYS A 608 -49.66 -6.85 8.02
N LEU A 609 -48.42 -7.05 7.52
CA LEU A 609 -48.15 -7.94 6.39
C LEU A 609 -48.58 -9.38 6.68
N LYS A 610 -48.20 -9.93 7.85
CA LYS A 610 -48.60 -11.28 8.25
C LYS A 610 -50.11 -11.44 8.30
N LYS A 611 -50.83 -10.53 8.97
CA LYS A 611 -52.29 -10.56 9.08
C LYS A 611 -52.95 -10.45 7.71
N GLY A 612 -52.40 -9.64 6.81
CA GLY A 612 -52.90 -9.51 5.44
C GLY A 612 -52.74 -10.82 4.64
N LEU A 613 -51.59 -11.46 4.70
CA LEU A 613 -51.30 -12.72 4.03
C LEU A 613 -52.17 -13.87 4.57
N GLN A 614 -52.47 -13.89 5.87
CA GLN A 614 -53.34 -14.90 6.49
C GLN A 614 -54.79 -14.83 6.00
N LYS A 615 -55.27 -13.69 5.48
CA LYS A 615 -56.58 -13.51 4.90
C LYS A 615 -56.71 -14.08 3.48
N PHE A 616 -55.60 -14.45 2.85
CA PHE A 616 -55.61 -15.00 1.48
C PHE A 616 -56.27 -16.37 1.43
N LYS A 617 -57.22 -16.55 0.50
CA LYS A 617 -57.85 -17.84 0.24
C LYS A 617 -56.90 -18.71 -0.58
N LEU A 618 -56.05 -19.47 0.10
CA LEU A 618 -54.96 -20.24 -0.51
C LEU A 618 -55.40 -21.28 -1.52
N ASP A 619 -56.66 -21.75 -1.42
CA ASP A 619 -57.25 -22.72 -2.35
C ASP A 619 -57.46 -22.16 -3.78
N LYS A 620 -57.44 -20.84 -3.93
CA LYS A 620 -57.52 -20.16 -5.23
C LYS A 620 -56.21 -20.16 -6.02
N TYR A 621 -55.10 -20.50 -5.39
CA TYR A 621 -53.78 -20.46 -6.01
C TYR A 621 -53.28 -21.86 -6.36
N GLY A 622 -52.35 -21.95 -7.32
CA GLY A 622 -51.61 -23.18 -7.57
C GLY A 622 -50.82 -23.61 -6.32
N LYS A 623 -50.63 -24.93 -6.17
CA LYS A 623 -49.99 -25.53 -4.98
C LYS A 623 -48.65 -24.86 -4.59
N THR A 624 -47.81 -24.52 -5.58
CA THR A 624 -46.51 -23.92 -5.36
C THR A 624 -46.61 -22.47 -4.86
N LYS A 625 -47.55 -21.68 -5.39
CA LYS A 625 -47.80 -20.31 -4.93
C LYS A 625 -48.35 -20.32 -3.50
N ALA A 626 -49.34 -21.17 -3.23
CA ALA A 626 -49.90 -21.34 -1.89
C ALA A 626 -48.83 -21.77 -0.86
N ALA A 627 -47.91 -22.66 -1.26
CA ALA A 627 -46.79 -23.05 -0.40
C ALA A 627 -45.83 -21.88 -0.09
N ASN A 628 -45.46 -21.08 -1.11
CA ASN A 628 -44.57 -19.90 -0.91
C ASN A 628 -45.23 -18.87 0.00
N ILE A 629 -46.55 -18.64 -0.10
CA ILE A 629 -47.25 -17.73 0.80
C ILE A 629 -47.24 -18.26 2.24
N ARG A 630 -47.46 -19.58 2.45
CA ARG A 630 -47.39 -20.20 3.79
C ARG A 630 -45.97 -20.06 4.37
N TRP A 631 -44.92 -20.31 3.57
CA TRP A 631 -43.55 -20.16 4.00
C TRP A 631 -43.21 -18.70 4.32
N LEU A 632 -43.71 -17.73 3.54
CA LEU A 632 -43.52 -16.30 3.84
C LEU A 632 -44.15 -15.92 5.18
N ILE A 633 -45.36 -16.42 5.47
CA ILE A 633 -46.01 -16.21 6.78
C ILE A 633 -45.14 -16.79 7.89
N GLY A 634 -44.64 -18.01 7.74
CA GLY A 634 -43.74 -18.65 8.71
C GLY A 634 -42.42 -17.88 8.91
N ASP A 635 -41.84 -17.40 7.81
CA ASP A 635 -40.62 -16.58 7.86
C ASP A 635 -40.85 -15.28 8.65
N ILE A 636 -41.95 -14.57 8.38
CA ILE A 636 -42.34 -13.35 9.13
C ILE A 636 -42.57 -13.65 10.61
N GLU A 637 -43.20 -14.79 10.95
CA GLU A 637 -43.39 -15.22 12.34
C GLU A 637 -42.07 -15.45 13.05
N ASN A 638 -41.10 -16.08 12.38
CA ASN A 638 -39.75 -16.29 12.91
C ASN A 638 -39.01 -14.97 13.13
N ILE A 639 -39.10 -14.03 12.17
CA ILE A 639 -38.54 -12.68 12.29
C ILE A 639 -39.14 -11.95 13.49
N LEU A 640 -40.50 -11.97 13.60
CA LEU A 640 -41.20 -11.33 14.71
C LEU A 640 -40.85 -11.93 16.07
N LYS A 641 -40.57 -13.25 16.16
CA LYS A 641 -40.06 -13.87 17.39
C LYS A 641 -38.68 -13.31 17.76
N LYS A 642 -37.78 -13.23 16.80
CA LYS A 642 -36.43 -12.67 17.03
C LYS A 642 -36.47 -11.18 17.41
N LEU A 643 -37.41 -10.40 16.91
CA LEU A 643 -37.62 -8.98 17.22
C LEU A 643 -38.30 -8.73 18.59
N ARG A 644 -38.75 -9.77 19.28
CA ARG A 644 -39.39 -9.66 20.63
C ARG A 644 -38.50 -10.15 21.78
N ILE A 645 -37.36 -10.72 21.44
CA ILE A 645 -36.34 -11.17 22.40
C ILE A 645 -35.33 -10.06 22.61
#